data_b104d9ceb7720ee415d8dbd3317f25e3
#
_entry.id   b104d9ceb7720ee415d8dbd3317f25e3
#
_cell.length_a   1.000
_cell.length_b   1.000
_cell.length_c   1.000
_cell.angle_alpha   90.00
_cell.angle_beta   90.00
_cell.angle_gamma   90.00
#
_symmetry.space_group_name_H-M   'P 1'
#
loop_
_entity.id
_entity.type
_entity.pdbx_description
1 polymer ?
#
loop_
_entity_poly.entity_id
_entity_poly.type
_entity_poly.pdbx_seq_one_letter_code
_entity_poly.pdbx_strand_id
1 'polypeptide(L)'
;MKTYAPDQIRNIALAGHASKGKTTLLEAMLHLAGATERAGKVADGNTVTDFDAEEKKRHISMASAVASIEYKSKKLNFIDTPGLFDFEQGAFEGLRAAETAVIVVSARSGLAVGAEKAFKNAGSRRMARVLVTTKMDDDRADFYKSFNGIVAKFGTAACPVVVPIISGGKVAAYYNMIDGKAYAYADGKRTESDAQPDDAPRFAAVQAVFTEAVASADEELMEKYFEGEELTPEEKIRGLKAGVADGSIIPVFALSGLAETACDLLLDFLAEVCPAPKSEYAADADGEPIELTPDPNGPLAAVCFKMVADPFIGKLSYFKVISGKITAATPAYNARTGKEERMGKLVSVFGAKQTDISELSAGDIGAVTKLGGFATGDTLCSAAQVVTLDGVHIPSATYAMAVEVAKKGEEEKVASGLSRLCEEDPSLHFGVNNETHQQILSGLGEQHLDVAMARLKSKFGVEATLVQPRVAYRETITMKVSAQGRHKKQSGGHGQFGDVFIEFEPYDTEELVFAERVVGGAVPKNFFPAVEKGLRESMQKGVLAGYPMVGVKATLFDGSYHPVDSSEMSFKTAASLAYKEGIPKAMPVLLEPILTVTATVNDEAMGDVIGDINKRRGRVLGMTPSGDGSQEILAEVPESEMSTFSTAMRQMTQGRGSFTTAFARYDRCPEHIAQKIKAEASQL
;
A
#
# COMPACT_ATOMS: atom_id res chain seq x y z
N MET A 1 -11.76 -19.84 -23.89
CA MET A 1 -10.29 -19.98 -23.78
C MET A 1 -9.99 -21.44 -23.51
N LYS A 2 -8.94 -22.01 -24.10
CA LYS A 2 -8.51 -23.40 -23.86
C LYS A 2 -7.89 -23.51 -22.44
N THR A 3 -7.90 -24.71 -21.87
CA THR A 3 -7.10 -25.04 -20.69
C THR A 3 -5.66 -25.29 -21.15
N TYR A 4 -4.70 -24.73 -20.43
CA TYR A 4 -3.26 -24.86 -20.71
C TYR A 4 -2.59 -25.67 -19.60
N ALA A 5 -1.59 -26.46 -19.95
CA ALA A 5 -0.72 -27.09 -18.98
C ALA A 5 0.18 -26.05 -18.29
N PRO A 6 0.62 -26.26 -17.06
CA PRO A 6 1.41 -25.27 -16.31
C PRO A 6 2.67 -24.78 -17.06
N ASP A 7 3.36 -25.67 -17.78
CA ASP A 7 4.56 -25.34 -18.57
C ASP A 7 4.26 -24.41 -19.78
N GLN A 8 3.00 -24.31 -20.19
CA GLN A 8 2.52 -23.45 -21.27
C GLN A 8 2.00 -22.09 -20.75
N ILE A 9 2.02 -21.84 -19.46
CA ILE A 9 1.54 -20.58 -18.86
C ILE A 9 2.71 -19.66 -18.54
N ARG A 10 2.51 -18.36 -18.72
CA ARG A 10 3.43 -17.29 -18.28
C ARG A 10 2.64 -16.21 -17.55
N ASN A 11 2.94 -15.98 -16.29
CA ASN A 11 2.35 -14.90 -15.50
C ASN A 11 3.38 -13.76 -15.39
N ILE A 12 3.03 -12.60 -15.90
CA ILE A 12 3.96 -11.50 -16.16
C ILE A 12 3.37 -10.22 -15.54
N ALA A 13 4.06 -9.63 -14.58
CA ALA A 13 3.72 -8.33 -14.03
C ALA A 13 4.55 -7.22 -14.69
N LEU A 14 3.88 -6.18 -15.22
CA LEU A 14 4.56 -4.98 -15.67
C LEU A 14 4.68 -4.02 -14.49
N ALA A 15 5.90 -3.73 -14.09
CA ALA A 15 6.21 -2.93 -12.89
C ALA A 15 7.15 -1.75 -13.22
N GLY A 16 7.29 -0.81 -12.30
CA GLY A 16 8.18 0.36 -12.45
C GLY A 16 7.46 1.68 -12.21
N HIS A 17 8.19 2.78 -12.36
CA HIS A 17 7.72 4.11 -12.00
C HIS A 17 6.57 4.61 -12.92
N ALA A 18 5.79 5.55 -12.40
CA ALA A 18 4.69 6.17 -13.16
C ALA A 18 5.18 6.83 -14.46
N SER A 19 4.34 6.82 -15.49
CA SER A 19 4.57 7.47 -16.78
C SER A 19 5.82 6.99 -17.55
N LYS A 20 6.35 5.81 -17.23
CA LYS A 20 7.49 5.22 -17.96
C LYS A 20 7.07 4.33 -19.14
N GLY A 21 5.78 4.11 -19.35
CA GLY A 21 5.23 3.43 -20.52
C GLY A 21 4.85 1.96 -20.31
N LYS A 22 4.54 1.53 -19.09
CA LYS A 22 4.06 0.17 -18.77
C LYS A 22 2.82 -0.19 -19.58
N THR A 23 1.73 0.55 -19.37
CA THR A 23 0.45 0.37 -20.08
C THR A 23 0.61 0.50 -21.60
N THR A 24 1.41 1.48 -22.07
CA THR A 24 1.70 1.65 -23.51
C THR A 24 2.45 0.44 -24.10
N LEU A 25 3.40 -0.13 -23.35
CA LEU A 25 4.11 -1.35 -23.73
C LEU A 25 3.14 -2.54 -23.82
N LEU A 26 2.26 -2.68 -22.83
CA LEU A 26 1.27 -3.75 -22.84
C LEU A 26 0.33 -3.62 -24.04
N GLU A 27 -0.20 -2.43 -24.30
CA GLU A 27 -1.07 -2.19 -25.46
C GLU A 27 -0.41 -2.57 -26.79
N ALA A 28 0.89 -2.23 -26.97
CA ALA A 28 1.66 -2.64 -28.12
C ALA A 28 1.78 -4.18 -28.22
N MET A 29 2.08 -4.86 -27.12
CA MET A 29 2.16 -6.33 -27.10
C MET A 29 0.81 -7.00 -27.36
N LEU A 30 -0.30 -6.46 -26.83
CA LEU A 30 -1.66 -6.98 -27.09
C LEU A 30 -2.05 -6.81 -28.56
N HIS A 31 -1.69 -5.68 -29.18
CA HIS A 31 -1.93 -5.43 -30.60
C HIS A 31 -1.10 -6.37 -31.49
N LEU A 32 0.21 -6.47 -31.26
CA LEU A 32 1.11 -7.33 -32.02
C LEU A 32 0.76 -8.83 -31.87
N ALA A 33 0.20 -9.23 -30.73
CA ALA A 33 -0.33 -10.57 -30.52
C ALA A 33 -1.69 -10.81 -31.22
N GLY A 34 -2.29 -9.77 -31.83
CA GLY A 34 -3.61 -9.86 -32.47
C GLY A 34 -4.79 -9.93 -31.48
N ALA A 35 -4.58 -9.61 -30.21
CA ALA A 35 -5.63 -9.59 -29.19
C ALA A 35 -6.52 -8.35 -29.26
N THR A 36 -6.01 -7.27 -29.87
CA THR A 36 -6.74 -6.01 -30.15
C THR A 36 -6.52 -5.61 -31.61
N GLU A 37 -7.50 -4.91 -32.19
CA GLU A 37 -7.43 -4.42 -33.59
C GLU A 37 -6.45 -3.24 -33.73
N ARG A 38 -6.14 -2.56 -32.65
CA ARG A 38 -5.20 -1.44 -32.57
C ARG A 38 -4.63 -1.33 -31.15
N ALA A 39 -3.44 -0.78 -31.01
CA ALA A 39 -2.89 -0.42 -29.72
C ALA A 39 -3.67 0.77 -29.12
N GLY A 40 -4.16 0.62 -27.89
CA GLY A 40 -4.79 1.71 -27.15
C GLY A 40 -3.76 2.75 -26.71
N LYS A 41 -4.23 3.98 -26.47
CA LYS A 41 -3.40 5.09 -26.00
C LYS A 41 -3.92 5.62 -24.67
N VAL A 42 -3.05 5.77 -23.69
CA VAL A 42 -3.39 6.32 -22.37
C VAL A 42 -4.02 7.72 -22.50
N ALA A 43 -3.46 8.56 -23.38
CA ALA A 43 -3.99 9.91 -23.63
C ALA A 43 -5.43 9.93 -24.20
N ASP A 44 -5.82 8.87 -24.92
CA ASP A 44 -7.17 8.75 -25.50
C ASP A 44 -8.15 8.02 -24.55
N GLY A 45 -7.67 7.51 -23.40
CA GLY A 45 -8.48 6.78 -22.41
C GLY A 45 -9.11 5.49 -22.96
N ASN A 46 -8.46 4.84 -23.94
CA ASN A 46 -8.98 3.67 -24.66
C ASN A 46 -8.11 2.41 -24.52
N THR A 47 -7.24 2.38 -23.53
CA THR A 47 -6.41 1.21 -23.21
C THR A 47 -7.25 0.09 -22.58
N VAL A 48 -6.78 -1.14 -22.72
CA VAL A 48 -7.43 -2.35 -22.16
C VAL A 48 -7.42 -2.33 -20.64
N THR A 49 -6.32 -1.92 -20.04
CA THR A 49 -6.05 -2.06 -18.60
C THR A 49 -6.47 -0.86 -17.78
N ASP A 50 -6.38 0.37 -18.30
CA ASP A 50 -6.90 1.57 -17.61
C ASP A 50 -8.37 1.79 -17.97
N PHE A 51 -9.26 0.96 -17.44
CA PHE A 51 -10.70 0.99 -17.77
C PHE A 51 -11.55 1.74 -16.75
N ASP A 52 -11.07 1.99 -15.54
CA ASP A 52 -11.74 2.80 -14.51
C ASP A 52 -11.91 4.26 -14.99
N ALA A 53 -13.03 4.89 -14.64
CA ALA A 53 -13.33 6.26 -15.04
C ALA A 53 -12.29 7.28 -14.54
N GLU A 54 -11.75 7.08 -13.32
CA GLU A 54 -10.74 7.96 -12.74
C GLU A 54 -9.36 7.71 -13.39
N GLU A 55 -9.02 6.48 -13.77
CA GLU A 55 -7.80 6.16 -14.54
C GLU A 55 -7.81 6.88 -15.88
N LYS A 56 -8.91 6.78 -16.62
CA LYS A 56 -9.11 7.46 -17.90
C LYS A 56 -9.03 8.97 -17.79
N LYS A 57 -9.67 9.54 -16.77
CA LYS A 57 -9.71 10.99 -16.54
C LYS A 57 -8.34 11.55 -16.15
N ARG A 58 -7.56 10.82 -15.36
CA ARG A 58 -6.26 11.27 -14.86
C ARG A 58 -5.08 10.76 -15.69
N HIS A 59 -5.32 9.85 -16.65
CA HIS A 59 -4.32 9.21 -17.50
C HIS A 59 -3.21 8.48 -16.71
N ILE A 60 -3.61 7.81 -15.63
CA ILE A 60 -2.72 7.01 -14.76
C ILE A 60 -3.42 5.73 -14.31
N SER A 61 -2.67 4.64 -14.24
CA SER A 61 -3.13 3.39 -13.64
C SER A 61 -3.20 3.51 -12.11
N MET A 62 -4.31 3.09 -11.51
CA MET A 62 -4.59 3.19 -10.07
C MET A 62 -4.82 1.84 -9.40
N ALA A 63 -5.08 0.81 -10.18
CA ALA A 63 -5.24 -0.55 -9.72
C ALA A 63 -4.49 -1.51 -10.63
N SER A 64 -4.19 -2.71 -10.14
CA SER A 64 -3.68 -3.77 -11.01
C SER A 64 -4.78 -4.22 -11.99
N ALA A 65 -4.44 -4.53 -13.24
CA ALA A 65 -5.38 -5.03 -14.23
C ALA A 65 -4.81 -6.24 -14.98
N VAL A 66 -5.65 -7.24 -15.24
CA VAL A 66 -5.25 -8.49 -15.89
C VAL A 66 -5.67 -8.48 -17.35
N ALA A 67 -4.76 -8.89 -18.25
CA ALA A 67 -5.04 -9.14 -19.67
C ALA A 67 -4.44 -10.49 -20.05
N SER A 68 -5.29 -11.51 -20.20
CA SER A 68 -4.86 -12.85 -20.60
C SER A 68 -5.01 -13.04 -22.10
N ILE A 69 -3.96 -13.51 -22.77
CA ILE A 69 -3.93 -13.76 -24.21
C ILE A 69 -3.36 -15.14 -24.54
N GLU A 70 -3.64 -15.61 -25.74
CA GLU A 70 -3.02 -16.81 -26.33
C GLU A 70 -1.96 -16.36 -27.34
N TYR A 71 -0.71 -16.82 -27.18
CA TYR A 71 0.39 -16.47 -28.06
C TYR A 71 1.34 -17.66 -28.24
N LYS A 72 1.66 -18.03 -29.49
CA LYS A 72 2.57 -19.16 -29.83
C LYS A 72 2.29 -20.43 -29.01
N SER A 73 1.02 -20.86 -28.93
CA SER A 73 0.55 -22.02 -28.17
C SER A 73 0.77 -21.95 -26.66
N LYS A 74 0.98 -20.77 -26.12
CA LYS A 74 1.07 -20.49 -24.67
C LYS A 74 -0.01 -19.50 -24.24
N LYS A 75 -0.35 -19.53 -22.97
CA LYS A 75 -1.19 -18.53 -22.33
C LYS A 75 -0.31 -17.53 -21.60
N LEU A 76 -0.39 -16.27 -21.96
CA LEU A 76 0.30 -15.18 -21.28
C LEU A 76 -0.72 -14.38 -20.47
N ASN A 77 -0.54 -14.36 -19.17
CA ASN A 77 -1.33 -13.55 -18.25
C ASN A 77 -0.51 -12.30 -17.90
N PHE A 78 -0.82 -11.17 -18.53
CA PHE A 78 -0.22 -9.90 -18.20
C PHE A 78 -0.97 -9.23 -17.04
N ILE A 79 -0.22 -8.67 -16.11
CA ILE A 79 -0.75 -7.88 -14.99
C ILE A 79 -0.10 -6.51 -15.08
N ASP A 80 -0.86 -5.52 -15.58
CA ASP A 80 -0.42 -4.12 -15.58
C ASP A 80 -0.55 -3.56 -14.16
N THR A 81 0.48 -2.92 -13.64
CA THR A 81 0.50 -2.42 -12.27
C THR A 81 0.66 -0.90 -12.20
N PRO A 82 0.06 -0.25 -11.20
CA PRO A 82 0.25 1.17 -10.98
C PRO A 82 1.73 1.50 -10.72
N GLY A 83 2.14 2.71 -11.10
CA GLY A 83 3.51 3.16 -10.88
C GLY A 83 3.66 4.33 -9.92
N LEU A 84 2.56 4.90 -9.43
CA LEU A 84 2.55 5.89 -8.35
C LEU A 84 2.57 5.19 -7.00
N PHE A 85 3.30 5.73 -6.05
CA PHE A 85 3.40 5.18 -4.70
C PHE A 85 2.07 5.23 -3.93
N ASP A 86 1.18 6.15 -4.28
CA ASP A 86 -0.17 6.23 -3.72
C ASP A 86 -1.04 5.01 -4.05
N PHE A 87 -0.66 4.22 -5.07
CA PHE A 87 -1.36 3.01 -5.51
C PHE A 87 -0.45 1.77 -5.49
N GLU A 88 0.58 1.78 -4.65
CA GLU A 88 1.60 0.70 -4.58
C GLU A 88 0.99 -0.66 -4.24
N GLN A 89 -0.19 -0.71 -3.59
CA GLN A 89 -0.94 -1.94 -3.33
C GLN A 89 -1.14 -2.75 -4.62
N GLY A 90 -1.54 -2.13 -5.72
CA GLY A 90 -1.73 -2.81 -7.00
C GLY A 90 -0.42 -3.40 -7.58
N ALA A 91 0.74 -2.82 -7.25
CA ALA A 91 2.02 -3.40 -7.64
C ALA A 91 2.31 -4.69 -6.84
N PHE A 92 2.02 -4.72 -5.54
CA PHE A 92 2.17 -5.93 -4.73
C PHE A 92 1.20 -7.05 -5.15
N GLU A 93 -0.02 -6.71 -5.55
CA GLU A 93 -0.98 -7.65 -6.14
C GLU A 93 -0.41 -8.32 -7.39
N GLY A 94 0.11 -7.52 -8.34
CA GLY A 94 0.68 -8.02 -9.58
C GLY A 94 1.92 -8.88 -9.36
N LEU A 95 2.84 -8.44 -8.47
CA LEU A 95 4.05 -9.21 -8.13
C LEU A 95 3.72 -10.51 -7.38
N ARG A 96 2.60 -10.56 -6.62
CA ARG A 96 2.18 -11.82 -5.96
C ARG A 96 1.69 -12.85 -6.95
N ALA A 97 1.06 -12.41 -8.02
CA ALA A 97 0.44 -13.32 -8.98
C ALA A 97 1.38 -13.79 -10.11
N ALA A 98 2.55 -13.16 -10.30
CA ALA A 98 3.44 -13.42 -11.42
C ALA A 98 4.74 -14.15 -11.04
N GLU A 99 5.31 -14.89 -12.00
CA GLU A 99 6.67 -15.46 -11.93
C GLU A 99 7.70 -14.51 -12.54
N THR A 100 7.28 -13.63 -13.47
CA THR A 100 8.18 -12.69 -14.15
C THR A 100 7.75 -11.26 -13.89
N ALA A 101 8.69 -10.39 -13.54
CA ALA A 101 8.52 -8.96 -13.44
C ALA A 101 9.21 -8.27 -14.63
N VAL A 102 8.43 -7.63 -15.51
CA VAL A 102 8.92 -6.74 -16.57
C VAL A 102 9.00 -5.34 -15.97
N ILE A 103 10.22 -4.88 -15.70
CA ILE A 103 10.50 -3.61 -15.02
C ILE A 103 10.84 -2.54 -16.06
N VAL A 104 9.97 -1.55 -16.16
CA VAL A 104 10.02 -0.54 -17.22
C VAL A 104 10.84 0.68 -16.78
N VAL A 105 11.88 0.98 -17.56
CA VAL A 105 12.78 2.13 -17.44
C VAL A 105 12.61 3.00 -18.70
N SER A 106 12.80 4.30 -18.61
CA SER A 106 12.71 5.19 -19.78
C SER A 106 14.09 5.57 -20.30
N ALA A 107 14.35 5.33 -21.58
CA ALA A 107 15.59 5.74 -22.24
C ALA A 107 15.88 7.24 -22.15
N ARG A 108 14.82 8.05 -22.02
CA ARG A 108 14.91 9.51 -21.90
C ARG A 108 15.36 9.99 -20.51
N SER A 109 14.86 9.36 -19.45
CA SER A 109 15.06 9.82 -18.07
C SER A 109 15.87 8.86 -17.20
N GLY A 110 16.25 7.72 -17.74
CA GLY A 110 16.99 6.69 -17.01
C GLY A 110 16.17 5.99 -15.93
N LEU A 111 16.90 5.34 -15.03
CA LEU A 111 16.36 4.60 -13.90
C LEU A 111 15.64 5.56 -12.94
N ALA A 112 14.49 5.15 -12.46
CA ALA A 112 13.67 5.91 -11.50
C ALA A 112 13.36 5.06 -10.27
N VAL A 113 13.08 5.68 -9.13
CA VAL A 113 12.86 5.02 -7.83
C VAL A 113 11.82 3.91 -7.89
N GLY A 114 10.71 4.10 -8.63
CA GLY A 114 9.70 3.04 -8.77
C GLY A 114 10.23 1.79 -9.48
N ALA A 115 11.23 1.91 -10.38
CA ALA A 115 11.88 0.75 -10.98
C ALA A 115 12.86 0.09 -9.99
N GLU A 116 13.58 0.86 -9.17
CA GLU A 116 14.43 0.33 -8.10
C GLU A 116 13.61 -0.47 -7.07
N LYS A 117 12.47 0.09 -6.62
CA LYS A 117 11.55 -0.60 -5.72
C LYS A 117 10.97 -1.87 -6.34
N ALA A 118 10.51 -1.80 -7.57
CA ALA A 118 9.99 -2.96 -8.29
C ALA A 118 11.04 -4.08 -8.41
N PHE A 119 12.29 -3.70 -8.70
CA PHE A 119 13.41 -4.64 -8.79
C PHE A 119 13.71 -5.31 -7.44
N LYS A 120 13.74 -4.53 -6.36
CA LYS A 120 13.95 -5.05 -4.99
C LYS A 120 12.80 -5.99 -4.58
N ASN A 121 11.55 -5.57 -4.80
CA ASN A 121 10.36 -6.36 -4.45
C ASN A 121 10.24 -7.65 -5.26
N ALA A 122 10.55 -7.62 -6.56
CA ALA A 122 10.60 -8.82 -7.38
C ALA A 122 11.74 -9.76 -6.94
N GLY A 123 12.91 -9.19 -6.58
CA GLY A 123 14.05 -9.96 -6.07
C GLY A 123 13.76 -10.67 -4.75
N SER A 124 13.10 -10.01 -3.79
CA SER A 124 12.72 -10.62 -2.50
C SER A 124 11.77 -11.81 -2.66
N ARG A 125 11.00 -11.84 -3.75
CA ARG A 125 10.13 -12.94 -4.14
C ARG A 125 10.77 -13.96 -5.08
N ARG A 126 12.06 -13.83 -5.38
CA ARG A 126 12.81 -14.70 -6.31
C ARG A 126 12.14 -14.83 -7.68
N MET A 127 11.57 -13.72 -8.17
CA MET A 127 10.97 -13.65 -9.51
C MET A 127 12.05 -13.50 -10.58
N ALA A 128 11.77 -13.99 -11.77
CA ALA A 128 12.52 -13.59 -12.97
C ALA A 128 12.33 -12.09 -13.22
N ARG A 129 13.40 -11.37 -13.52
CA ARG A 129 13.38 -9.91 -13.73
C ARG A 129 13.86 -9.60 -15.14
N VAL A 130 13.02 -8.90 -15.90
CA VAL A 130 13.34 -8.41 -17.24
C VAL A 130 13.28 -6.89 -17.23
N LEU A 131 14.35 -6.23 -17.58
CA LEU A 131 14.42 -4.76 -17.68
C LEU A 131 14.12 -4.32 -19.10
N VAL A 132 13.24 -3.32 -19.23
CA VAL A 132 12.84 -2.79 -20.54
C VAL A 132 13.09 -1.30 -20.58
N THR A 133 13.97 -0.87 -21.48
CA THR A 133 14.26 0.53 -21.76
C THR A 133 13.33 1.02 -22.85
N THR A 134 12.28 1.74 -22.47
CA THR A 134 11.21 2.24 -23.35
C THR A 134 11.50 3.64 -23.88
N LYS A 135 10.59 4.14 -24.75
CA LYS A 135 10.64 5.48 -25.36
C LYS A 135 11.88 5.71 -26.22
N MET A 136 12.29 4.65 -26.95
CA MET A 136 13.40 4.76 -27.89
C MET A 136 13.06 5.62 -29.13
N ASP A 137 11.80 6.00 -29.29
CA ASP A 137 11.26 6.94 -30.26
C ASP A 137 11.42 8.43 -29.84
N ASP A 138 11.81 8.75 -28.61
CA ASP A 138 12.07 10.13 -28.16
C ASP A 138 13.48 10.57 -28.64
N ASP A 139 13.61 11.77 -29.22
CA ASP A 139 14.88 12.32 -29.70
C ASP A 139 15.97 12.46 -28.61
N ARG A 140 15.56 12.42 -27.33
CA ARG A 140 16.47 12.47 -26.16
C ARG A 140 16.72 11.07 -25.57
N ALA A 141 16.30 10.01 -26.25
CA ALA A 141 16.54 8.66 -25.79
C ALA A 141 18.03 8.29 -25.91
N ASP A 142 18.59 7.77 -24.84
CA ASP A 142 19.96 7.22 -24.82
C ASP A 142 19.95 5.86 -24.11
N PHE A 143 19.95 4.79 -24.93
CA PHE A 143 19.98 3.42 -24.43
C PHE A 143 21.24 3.16 -23.62
N TYR A 144 22.40 3.54 -24.15
CA TYR A 144 23.68 3.19 -23.52
C TYR A 144 23.87 3.87 -22.18
N LYS A 145 23.43 5.13 -22.06
CA LYS A 145 23.42 5.84 -20.78
C LYS A 145 22.49 5.15 -19.78
N SER A 146 21.30 4.73 -20.23
CA SER A 146 20.33 4.02 -19.39
C SER A 146 20.85 2.64 -18.99
N PHE A 147 21.48 1.91 -19.90
CA PHE A 147 22.09 0.61 -19.66
C PHE A 147 23.23 0.69 -18.64
N ASN A 148 24.11 1.66 -18.79
CA ASN A 148 25.19 1.89 -17.82
C ASN A 148 24.63 2.23 -16.41
N GLY A 149 23.54 3.00 -16.34
CA GLY A 149 22.83 3.27 -15.08
C GLY A 149 22.20 2.02 -14.47
N ILE A 150 21.68 1.12 -15.29
CA ILE A 150 21.16 -0.20 -14.89
C ILE A 150 22.29 -1.06 -14.32
N VAL A 151 23.41 -1.19 -15.03
CA VAL A 151 24.58 -1.95 -14.59
C VAL A 151 25.16 -1.38 -13.30
N ALA A 152 25.29 -0.07 -13.19
CA ALA A 152 25.79 0.59 -11.97
C ALA A 152 24.91 0.31 -10.73
N LYS A 153 23.59 0.17 -10.92
CA LYS A 153 22.65 -0.04 -9.82
C LYS A 153 22.38 -1.50 -9.50
N PHE A 154 22.26 -2.35 -10.52
CA PHE A 154 21.83 -3.75 -10.38
C PHE A 154 22.94 -4.78 -10.63
N GLY A 155 24.13 -4.31 -10.99
CA GLY A 155 25.31 -5.15 -11.16
C GLY A 155 25.45 -5.75 -12.56
N THR A 156 26.44 -6.64 -12.71
CA THR A 156 26.87 -7.25 -13.97
C THR A 156 25.91 -8.33 -14.50
N ALA A 157 24.91 -8.73 -13.71
CA ALA A 157 23.86 -9.64 -14.16
C ALA A 157 22.96 -9.03 -15.27
N ALA A 158 23.02 -7.69 -15.48
CA ALA A 158 22.30 -7.01 -16.53
C ALA A 158 22.85 -7.41 -17.93
N CYS A 159 22.03 -8.18 -18.69
CA CYS A 159 22.40 -8.78 -19.97
C CYS A 159 21.61 -8.12 -21.10
N PRO A 160 22.26 -7.44 -22.05
CA PRO A 160 21.58 -6.74 -23.15
C PRO A 160 21.12 -7.75 -24.21
N VAL A 161 19.80 -7.94 -24.36
CA VAL A 161 19.22 -8.92 -25.32
C VAL A 161 18.79 -8.25 -26.62
N VAL A 162 18.16 -7.08 -26.58
CA VAL A 162 17.81 -6.29 -27.74
C VAL A 162 18.35 -4.88 -27.57
N VAL A 163 19.20 -4.45 -28.50
CA VAL A 163 19.89 -3.16 -28.43
C VAL A 163 19.62 -2.32 -29.68
N PRO A 164 19.57 -0.99 -29.62
CA PRO A 164 19.36 -0.16 -30.79
C PRO A 164 20.65 -0.05 -31.59
N ILE A 165 20.54 -0.11 -32.91
CA ILE A 165 21.57 0.33 -33.87
C ILE A 165 21.33 1.81 -34.11
N ILE A 166 22.26 2.64 -33.67
CA ILE A 166 22.25 4.08 -33.90
C ILE A 166 23.04 4.34 -35.18
N SER A 167 22.40 4.93 -36.17
CA SER A 167 23.02 5.32 -37.46
C SER A 167 22.53 6.73 -37.82
N GLY A 168 23.46 7.63 -38.11
CA GLY A 168 23.15 9.03 -38.36
C GLY A 168 22.51 9.74 -37.14
N GLY A 169 22.85 9.30 -35.93
CA GLY A 169 22.33 9.86 -34.66
C GLY A 169 20.88 9.46 -34.33
N LYS A 170 20.30 8.50 -35.05
CA LYS A 170 18.92 7.99 -34.81
C LYS A 170 18.91 6.47 -34.73
N VAL A 171 17.87 5.93 -34.09
CA VAL A 171 17.63 4.48 -34.09
C VAL A 171 17.23 4.05 -35.51
N ALA A 172 18.13 3.34 -36.20
CA ALA A 172 17.90 2.82 -37.53
C ALA A 172 17.32 1.39 -37.52
N ALA A 173 17.71 0.59 -36.54
CA ALA A 173 17.26 -0.79 -36.32
C ALA A 173 17.47 -1.23 -34.88
N TYR A 174 16.94 -2.39 -34.56
CA TYR A 174 17.18 -3.07 -33.27
C TYR A 174 17.89 -4.41 -33.55
N TYR A 175 18.99 -4.64 -32.87
CA TYR A 175 19.75 -5.87 -32.97
C TYR A 175 19.32 -6.85 -31.89
N ASN A 176 18.91 -8.05 -32.32
CA ASN A 176 18.58 -9.14 -31.43
C ASN A 176 19.81 -10.03 -31.21
N MET A 177 20.34 -10.07 -30.02
CA MET A 177 21.54 -10.85 -29.71
C MET A 177 21.33 -12.37 -29.82
N ILE A 178 20.08 -12.84 -29.73
CA ILE A 178 19.76 -14.28 -29.75
C ILE A 178 20.01 -14.83 -31.18
N ASP A 179 19.40 -14.24 -32.20
CA ASP A 179 19.50 -14.69 -33.58
C ASP A 179 20.62 -13.99 -34.37
N GLY A 180 21.24 -12.96 -33.80
CA GLY A 180 22.35 -12.24 -34.40
C GLY A 180 21.92 -11.34 -35.58
N LYS A 181 20.65 -10.90 -35.62
CA LYS A 181 20.08 -10.11 -36.71
C LYS A 181 19.63 -8.73 -36.27
N ALA A 182 19.72 -7.78 -37.18
CA ALA A 182 19.15 -6.45 -37.03
C ALA A 182 17.77 -6.37 -37.68
N TYR A 183 16.85 -5.64 -37.07
CA TYR A 183 15.48 -5.46 -37.55
C TYR A 183 15.10 -3.98 -37.57
N ALA A 184 14.72 -3.48 -38.74
CA ALA A 184 14.05 -2.20 -38.91
C ALA A 184 12.54 -2.38 -38.82
N TYR A 185 11.85 -1.34 -38.38
CA TYR A 185 10.40 -1.35 -38.14
C TYR A 185 9.70 -0.28 -38.98
N ALA A 186 8.60 -0.68 -39.62
CA ALA A 186 7.66 0.22 -40.27
C ALA A 186 6.23 -0.25 -39.91
N ASP A 187 5.41 0.63 -39.40
CA ASP A 187 4.02 0.32 -38.98
C ASP A 187 3.91 -0.96 -38.11
N GLY A 188 4.80 -1.10 -37.14
CA GLY A 188 4.86 -2.26 -36.24
C GLY A 188 5.38 -3.56 -36.82
N LYS A 189 5.71 -3.58 -38.14
CA LYS A 189 6.23 -4.76 -38.86
C LYS A 189 7.75 -4.71 -38.91
N ARG A 190 8.40 -5.81 -38.51
CA ARG A 190 9.86 -5.95 -38.62
C ARG A 190 10.29 -6.45 -39.98
N THR A 191 11.41 -5.93 -40.45
CA THR A 191 12.16 -6.41 -41.63
C THR A 191 13.62 -6.51 -41.28
N GLU A 192 14.36 -7.53 -41.81
CA GLU A 192 15.81 -7.60 -41.61
C GLU A 192 16.48 -6.35 -42.20
N SER A 193 17.53 -5.88 -41.55
CA SER A 193 18.23 -4.65 -41.86
C SER A 193 19.73 -4.85 -41.83
N ASP A 194 20.44 -4.25 -42.78
CA ASP A 194 21.90 -4.22 -42.81
C ASP A 194 22.48 -2.94 -42.16
N ALA A 195 21.68 -2.23 -41.35
CA ALA A 195 22.11 -1.01 -40.66
C ALA A 195 23.35 -1.29 -39.81
N GLN A 196 24.32 -0.37 -39.88
CA GLN A 196 25.55 -0.45 -39.08
C GLN A 196 25.56 0.62 -38.01
N PRO A 197 26.11 0.31 -36.81
CA PRO A 197 26.20 1.27 -35.72
C PRO A 197 27.26 2.34 -35.99
N ASP A 198 26.97 3.60 -35.67
CA ASP A 198 27.94 4.71 -35.74
C ASP A 198 29.16 4.46 -34.82
N ASP A 199 28.97 3.79 -33.68
CA ASP A 199 30.02 3.42 -32.71
C ASP A 199 30.16 1.90 -32.65
N ALA A 200 30.86 1.32 -33.63
CA ALA A 200 31.07 -0.12 -33.69
C ALA A 200 31.84 -0.71 -32.51
N PRO A 201 32.88 -0.07 -31.94
CA PRO A 201 33.54 -0.57 -30.72
C PRO A 201 32.62 -0.69 -29.53
N ARG A 202 31.77 0.31 -29.29
CA ARG A 202 30.79 0.31 -28.19
C ARG A 202 29.73 -0.77 -28.38
N PHE A 203 29.28 -0.95 -29.62
CA PHE A 203 28.34 -2.01 -29.94
C PHE A 203 28.94 -3.40 -29.71
N ALA A 204 30.19 -3.64 -30.16
CA ALA A 204 30.91 -4.89 -29.92
C ALA A 204 31.10 -5.18 -28.42
N ALA A 205 31.39 -4.17 -27.62
CA ALA A 205 31.50 -4.32 -26.18
C ALA A 205 30.20 -4.83 -25.55
N VAL A 206 29.04 -4.33 -25.98
CA VAL A 206 27.73 -4.78 -25.53
C VAL A 206 27.40 -6.21 -25.97
N GLN A 207 27.83 -6.61 -27.22
CA GLN A 207 27.71 -7.99 -27.67
C GLN A 207 28.54 -8.95 -26.81
N ALA A 208 29.77 -8.56 -26.43
CA ALA A 208 30.62 -9.35 -25.56
C ALA A 208 29.97 -9.59 -24.20
N VAL A 209 29.35 -8.55 -23.57
CA VAL A 209 28.61 -8.69 -22.31
C VAL A 209 27.47 -9.72 -22.43
N PHE A 210 26.74 -9.72 -23.55
CA PHE A 210 25.70 -10.72 -23.78
C PHE A 210 26.26 -12.14 -23.85
N THR A 211 27.31 -12.35 -24.68
CA THR A 211 27.88 -13.67 -24.89
C THR A 211 28.48 -14.25 -23.62
N GLU A 212 29.23 -13.43 -22.87
CA GLU A 212 29.80 -13.82 -21.57
C GLU A 212 28.71 -14.19 -20.55
N ALA A 213 27.65 -13.37 -20.43
CA ALA A 213 26.56 -13.64 -19.51
C ALA A 213 25.84 -14.96 -19.82
N VAL A 214 25.54 -15.21 -21.11
CA VAL A 214 24.88 -16.44 -21.55
C VAL A 214 25.77 -17.66 -21.36
N ALA A 215 27.05 -17.56 -21.69
CA ALA A 215 28.02 -18.65 -21.50
C ALA A 215 28.18 -19.00 -20.01
N SER A 216 28.20 -18.01 -19.13
CA SER A 216 28.37 -18.20 -17.68
C SER A 216 27.22 -18.95 -17.00
N ALA A 217 26.07 -19.08 -17.66
CA ALA A 217 24.87 -19.72 -17.08
C ALA A 217 24.85 -21.25 -17.25
N ASP A 218 25.81 -21.84 -17.99
CA ASP A 218 25.83 -23.27 -18.33
C ASP A 218 27.27 -23.70 -18.57
N GLU A 219 27.72 -24.78 -17.93
CA GLU A 219 29.13 -25.24 -18.00
C GLU A 219 29.56 -25.58 -19.43
N GLU A 220 28.71 -26.25 -20.22
CA GLU A 220 29.02 -26.61 -21.62
C GLU A 220 29.17 -25.36 -22.51
N LEU A 221 28.31 -24.35 -22.28
CA LEU A 221 28.39 -23.09 -23.02
C LEU A 221 29.63 -22.30 -22.64
N MET A 222 30.09 -22.39 -21.37
CA MET A 222 31.31 -21.75 -20.92
C MET A 222 32.56 -22.39 -21.55
N GLU A 223 32.60 -23.72 -21.68
CA GLU A 223 33.67 -24.40 -22.39
C GLU A 223 33.79 -23.95 -23.84
N LYS A 224 32.69 -23.97 -24.59
CA LYS A 224 32.64 -23.47 -25.97
C LYS A 224 33.11 -22.01 -26.11
N TYR A 225 32.68 -21.16 -25.19
CA TYR A 225 33.10 -19.76 -25.18
C TYR A 225 34.62 -19.60 -25.01
N PHE A 226 35.23 -20.38 -24.14
CA PHE A 226 36.70 -20.37 -23.97
C PHE A 226 37.46 -20.97 -25.15
N GLU A 227 36.86 -21.92 -25.86
CA GLU A 227 37.40 -22.47 -27.12
C GLU A 227 37.27 -21.52 -28.31
N GLY A 228 36.52 -20.42 -28.12
CA GLY A 228 36.26 -19.40 -29.16
C GLY A 228 35.20 -19.81 -30.17
N GLU A 229 34.35 -20.77 -29.83
CA GLU A 229 33.25 -21.20 -30.70
C GLU A 229 32.03 -20.25 -30.55
N GLU A 230 31.34 -20.02 -31.65
CA GLU A 230 30.10 -19.24 -31.65
C GLU A 230 28.92 -20.07 -31.12
N LEU A 231 28.16 -19.50 -30.19
CA LEU A 231 26.94 -20.12 -29.65
C LEU A 231 25.80 -20.03 -30.66
N THR A 232 25.11 -21.14 -30.91
CA THR A 232 23.90 -21.17 -31.76
C THR A 232 22.73 -20.45 -31.05
N PRO A 233 21.66 -20.00 -31.78
CA PRO A 233 20.49 -19.41 -31.19
C PRO A 233 19.82 -20.30 -30.13
N GLU A 234 19.77 -21.62 -30.33
CA GLU A 234 19.22 -22.60 -29.40
C GLU A 234 20.03 -22.68 -28.08
N GLU A 235 21.35 -22.65 -28.19
CA GLU A 235 22.28 -22.63 -27.07
C GLU A 235 22.13 -21.32 -26.25
N LYS A 236 22.03 -20.18 -26.97
CA LYS A 236 21.76 -18.89 -26.32
C LYS A 236 20.44 -18.89 -25.57
N ILE A 237 19.37 -19.47 -26.14
CA ILE A 237 18.07 -19.63 -25.46
C ILE A 237 18.20 -20.53 -24.25
N ARG A 238 18.98 -21.64 -24.32
CA ARG A 238 19.23 -22.53 -23.18
C ARG A 238 19.89 -21.79 -22.01
N GLY A 239 20.99 -21.09 -22.27
CA GLY A 239 21.69 -20.30 -21.26
C GLY A 239 20.82 -19.19 -20.67
N LEU A 240 20.05 -18.46 -21.51
CA LEU A 240 19.11 -17.46 -21.06
C LEU A 240 18.00 -18.05 -20.16
N LYS A 241 17.43 -19.22 -20.50
CA LYS A 241 16.42 -19.89 -19.67
C LYS A 241 16.97 -20.22 -18.28
N ALA A 242 18.16 -20.77 -18.20
CA ALA A 242 18.82 -21.09 -16.94
C ALA A 242 19.08 -19.84 -16.11
N GLY A 243 19.78 -18.86 -16.66
CA GLY A 243 20.17 -17.66 -15.92
C GLY A 243 19.01 -16.70 -15.59
N VAL A 244 17.93 -16.69 -16.37
CA VAL A 244 16.71 -15.93 -16.04
C VAL A 244 15.92 -16.60 -14.92
N ALA A 245 15.88 -17.94 -14.90
CA ALA A 245 15.14 -18.69 -13.88
C ALA A 245 15.75 -18.58 -12.49
N ASP A 246 17.09 -18.58 -12.39
CA ASP A 246 17.83 -18.44 -11.13
C ASP A 246 18.16 -16.98 -10.77
N GLY A 247 18.00 -16.06 -11.72
CA GLY A 247 18.24 -14.63 -11.55
C GLY A 247 19.70 -14.18 -11.71
N SER A 248 20.60 -15.06 -12.20
CA SER A 248 21.99 -14.74 -12.56
C SER A 248 22.05 -13.90 -13.85
N ILE A 249 21.04 -14.00 -14.73
CA ILE A 249 20.86 -13.14 -15.89
C ILE A 249 19.60 -12.28 -15.73
N ILE A 250 19.77 -10.97 -15.93
CA ILE A 250 18.70 -9.98 -15.96
C ILE A 250 18.64 -9.40 -17.37
N PRO A 251 17.77 -9.89 -18.27
CA PRO A 251 17.67 -9.42 -19.64
C PRO A 251 17.30 -7.94 -19.73
N VAL A 252 17.93 -7.20 -20.64
CA VAL A 252 17.66 -5.79 -20.91
C VAL A 252 17.26 -5.62 -22.38
N PHE A 253 16.11 -4.99 -22.60
CA PHE A 253 15.55 -4.71 -23.91
C PHE A 253 15.51 -3.22 -24.20
N ALA A 254 15.85 -2.80 -25.40
CA ALA A 254 15.53 -1.49 -25.94
C ALA A 254 14.33 -1.60 -26.86
N LEU A 255 13.31 -0.74 -26.68
CA LEU A 255 12.11 -0.76 -27.51
C LEU A 255 11.29 0.55 -27.40
N SER A 256 10.29 0.69 -28.25
CA SER A 256 9.24 1.70 -28.10
C SER A 256 7.85 1.07 -28.17
N GLY A 257 7.09 1.18 -27.07
CA GLY A 257 5.69 0.78 -27.08
C GLY A 257 4.79 1.72 -27.90
N LEU A 258 5.15 3.01 -28.01
CA LEU A 258 4.36 3.98 -28.78
C LEU A 258 4.52 3.78 -30.29
N ALA A 259 5.73 3.48 -30.72
CA ALA A 259 6.06 3.20 -32.14
C ALA A 259 5.98 1.71 -32.47
N GLU A 260 5.60 0.86 -31.52
CA GLU A 260 5.51 -0.60 -31.66
C GLU A 260 6.80 -1.26 -32.19
N THR A 261 7.97 -0.69 -31.84
CA THR A 261 9.26 -1.21 -32.31
C THR A 261 9.90 -2.11 -31.25
N ALA A 262 10.36 -3.29 -31.66
CA ALA A 262 10.99 -4.35 -30.89
C ALA A 262 10.10 -4.93 -29.75
N CYS A 263 8.82 -4.58 -29.68
CA CYS A 263 7.87 -5.14 -28.70
C CYS A 263 7.53 -6.61 -29.01
N ASP A 264 7.56 -7.01 -30.29
CA ASP A 264 7.40 -8.39 -30.75
C ASP A 264 8.58 -9.26 -30.30
N LEU A 265 9.80 -8.75 -30.29
CA LEU A 265 10.99 -9.46 -29.79
C LEU A 265 10.90 -9.71 -28.28
N LEU A 266 10.40 -8.72 -27.53
CA LEU A 266 10.11 -8.91 -26.10
C LEU A 266 9.00 -9.94 -25.88
N LEU A 267 7.91 -9.88 -26.66
CA LEU A 267 6.80 -10.82 -26.56
C LEU A 267 7.25 -12.26 -26.85
N ASP A 268 8.09 -12.45 -27.90
CA ASP A 268 8.71 -13.73 -28.23
C ASP A 268 9.56 -14.24 -27.04
N PHE A 269 10.39 -13.39 -26.47
CA PHE A 269 11.23 -13.72 -25.32
C PHE A 269 10.42 -14.11 -24.09
N LEU A 270 9.38 -13.34 -23.75
CA LEU A 270 8.51 -13.64 -22.61
C LEU A 270 7.82 -15.00 -22.76
N ALA A 271 7.39 -15.34 -23.98
CA ALA A 271 6.78 -16.64 -24.25
C ALA A 271 7.79 -17.77 -24.17
N GLU A 272 9.00 -17.64 -24.73
CA GLU A 272 9.96 -18.72 -24.91
C GLU A 272 10.92 -18.90 -23.75
N VAL A 273 11.45 -17.81 -23.18
CA VAL A 273 12.55 -17.83 -22.21
C VAL A 273 12.07 -17.72 -20.77
N CYS A 274 11.07 -16.86 -20.50
CA CYS A 274 10.61 -16.63 -19.14
C CYS A 274 10.01 -17.90 -18.49
N PRO A 275 10.20 -18.09 -17.17
CA PRO A 275 9.79 -19.29 -16.48
C PRO A 275 8.27 -19.50 -16.49
N ALA A 276 7.87 -20.76 -16.53
CA ALA A 276 6.53 -21.20 -16.20
C ALA A 276 6.27 -21.11 -14.69
N PRO A 277 5.01 -21.26 -14.23
CA PRO A 277 4.69 -21.41 -12.82
C PRO A 277 5.56 -22.46 -12.14
N LYS A 278 6.06 -22.13 -10.96
CA LYS A 278 6.96 -22.98 -10.16
C LYS A 278 6.33 -23.38 -8.84
N SER A 279 6.94 -24.35 -8.15
CA SER A 279 6.55 -24.73 -6.80
C SER A 279 6.58 -23.54 -5.84
N GLU A 280 5.61 -23.50 -4.95
CA GLU A 280 5.55 -22.53 -3.83
C GLU A 280 5.41 -23.29 -2.50
N TYR A 281 5.91 -22.70 -1.42
CA TYR A 281 5.70 -23.22 -0.08
C TYR A 281 4.42 -22.62 0.54
N ALA A 282 3.69 -23.45 1.27
CA ALA A 282 2.56 -23.06 2.08
C ALA A 282 2.76 -23.57 3.51
N ALA A 283 2.11 -22.97 4.49
CA ALA A 283 2.00 -23.54 5.82
C ALA A 283 0.79 -24.50 5.86
N ASP A 284 0.96 -25.69 6.44
CA ASP A 284 -0.15 -26.59 6.72
C ASP A 284 -0.94 -26.14 7.97
N ALA A 285 -1.89 -26.97 8.44
CA ALA A 285 -2.72 -26.66 9.60
C ALA A 285 -1.92 -26.54 10.92
N ASP A 286 -0.74 -27.15 10.99
CA ASP A 286 0.16 -27.13 12.16
C ASP A 286 1.22 -26.02 12.03
N GLY A 287 1.26 -25.31 10.90
CA GLY A 287 2.21 -24.25 10.58
C GLY A 287 3.52 -24.75 9.95
N GLU A 288 3.61 -26.04 9.63
CA GLU A 288 4.80 -26.61 9.00
C GLU A 288 4.81 -26.35 7.48
N PRO A 289 6.00 -26.12 6.89
CA PRO A 289 6.11 -25.83 5.46
C PRO A 289 5.84 -27.04 4.59
N ILE A 290 4.89 -26.90 3.67
CA ILE A 290 4.58 -27.90 2.64
C ILE A 290 4.87 -27.33 1.25
N GLU A 291 5.58 -28.07 0.40
CA GLU A 291 5.81 -27.67 -0.99
C GLU A 291 4.62 -28.08 -1.86
N LEU A 292 4.09 -27.10 -2.60
CA LEU A 292 2.99 -27.25 -3.55
C LEU A 292 3.55 -27.09 -4.97
N THR A 293 3.45 -28.15 -5.77
CA THR A 293 3.85 -28.12 -7.18
C THR A 293 2.68 -27.67 -8.06
N PRO A 294 2.93 -27.06 -9.23
CA PRO A 294 1.88 -26.69 -10.17
C PRO A 294 1.33 -27.94 -10.91
N ASP A 295 0.69 -28.84 -10.18
CA ASP A 295 0.04 -30.05 -10.70
C ASP A 295 -1.48 -29.88 -10.69
N PRO A 296 -2.16 -29.96 -11.85
CA PRO A 296 -3.64 -29.92 -11.92
C PRO A 296 -4.36 -31.02 -11.11
N ASN A 297 -3.68 -32.12 -10.79
CA ASN A 297 -4.22 -33.23 -9.99
C ASN A 297 -3.76 -33.19 -8.52
N GLY A 298 -2.94 -32.20 -8.16
CA GLY A 298 -2.47 -31.96 -6.81
C GLY A 298 -3.56 -31.42 -5.88
N PRO A 299 -3.23 -31.23 -4.60
CA PRO A 299 -4.14 -30.62 -3.64
C PRO A 299 -4.46 -29.18 -4.05
N LEU A 300 -5.74 -28.79 -3.90
CA LEU A 300 -6.16 -27.45 -4.27
C LEU A 300 -5.53 -26.41 -3.33
N ALA A 301 -4.81 -25.46 -3.90
CA ALA A 301 -4.33 -24.27 -3.25
C ALA A 301 -4.28 -23.11 -4.25
N ALA A 302 -4.96 -22.01 -3.93
CA ALA A 302 -4.98 -20.80 -4.74
C ALA A 302 -4.96 -19.55 -3.87
N VAL A 303 -4.22 -18.53 -4.26
CA VAL A 303 -4.17 -17.24 -3.55
C VAL A 303 -5.11 -16.24 -4.21
N CYS A 304 -5.95 -15.60 -3.39
CA CYS A 304 -6.73 -14.43 -3.80
C CYS A 304 -5.80 -13.21 -3.79
N PHE A 305 -5.27 -12.84 -4.96
CA PHE A 305 -4.30 -11.75 -5.01
C PHE A 305 -4.94 -10.36 -5.19
N LYS A 306 -6.22 -10.32 -5.59
CA LYS A 306 -6.98 -9.09 -5.79
C LYS A 306 -8.47 -9.33 -5.62
N MET A 307 -9.16 -8.32 -5.11
CA MET A 307 -10.62 -8.28 -5.07
C MET A 307 -11.13 -6.97 -5.66
N VAL A 308 -12.26 -7.04 -6.37
CA VAL A 308 -12.98 -5.87 -6.89
C VAL A 308 -14.43 -5.94 -6.43
N ALA A 309 -14.94 -4.85 -5.88
CA ALA A 309 -16.34 -4.72 -5.52
C ALA A 309 -17.10 -4.03 -6.66
N ASP A 310 -17.77 -4.82 -7.51
CA ASP A 310 -18.59 -4.29 -8.58
C ASP A 310 -20.04 -4.06 -8.10
N PRO A 311 -20.63 -2.87 -8.31
CA PRO A 311 -21.99 -2.58 -7.85
C PRO A 311 -23.07 -3.48 -8.46
N PHE A 312 -22.83 -4.05 -9.65
CA PHE A 312 -23.81 -4.85 -10.42
C PHE A 312 -23.57 -6.35 -10.31
N ILE A 313 -22.31 -6.79 -10.37
CA ILE A 313 -21.93 -8.20 -10.37
C ILE A 313 -21.67 -8.70 -8.95
N GLY A 314 -21.41 -7.79 -8.00
CA GLY A 314 -20.98 -8.08 -6.65
C GLY A 314 -19.44 -8.23 -6.57
N LYS A 315 -18.94 -9.04 -5.64
CA LYS A 315 -17.50 -9.27 -5.49
C LYS A 315 -16.96 -10.12 -6.63
N LEU A 316 -15.82 -9.71 -7.17
CA LEU A 316 -15.02 -10.45 -8.14
C LEU A 316 -13.63 -10.68 -7.51
N SER A 317 -13.34 -11.93 -7.17
CA SER A 317 -12.08 -12.34 -6.53
C SER A 317 -11.16 -12.98 -7.55
N TYR A 318 -9.95 -12.43 -7.68
CA TYR A 318 -8.93 -12.89 -8.63
C TYR A 318 -8.02 -13.90 -7.93
N PHE A 319 -7.89 -15.08 -8.52
CA PHE A 319 -7.06 -16.16 -8.00
C PHE A 319 -5.92 -16.50 -8.94
N LYS A 320 -4.75 -16.77 -8.34
CA LYS A 320 -3.70 -17.57 -8.95
C LYS A 320 -3.75 -18.95 -8.32
N VAL A 321 -3.95 -19.97 -9.14
CA VAL A 321 -3.94 -21.36 -8.68
C VAL A 321 -2.49 -21.83 -8.61
N ILE A 322 -2.07 -22.29 -7.43
CA ILE A 322 -0.73 -22.82 -7.24
C ILE A 322 -0.71 -24.32 -7.51
N SER A 323 -1.69 -25.05 -7.00
CA SER A 323 -1.84 -26.50 -7.16
C SER A 323 -3.31 -26.88 -7.28
N GLY A 324 -3.61 -27.99 -7.93
CA GLY A 324 -4.97 -28.44 -8.17
C GLY A 324 -5.70 -27.65 -9.24
N LYS A 325 -7.01 -27.62 -9.17
CA LYS A 325 -7.89 -26.84 -10.08
C LYS A 325 -9.16 -26.39 -9.41
N ILE A 326 -9.68 -25.26 -9.88
CA ILE A 326 -10.98 -24.72 -9.47
C ILE A 326 -11.97 -24.97 -10.59
N THR A 327 -13.16 -25.51 -10.24
CA THR A 327 -14.30 -25.71 -11.12
C THR A 327 -15.56 -25.17 -10.44
N ALA A 328 -16.66 -25.07 -11.16
CA ALA A 328 -17.94 -24.65 -10.57
C ALA A 328 -18.46 -25.62 -9.47
N ALA A 329 -17.98 -26.86 -9.47
CA ALA A 329 -18.32 -27.85 -8.44
C ALA A 329 -17.37 -27.88 -7.24
N THR A 330 -16.25 -27.12 -7.31
CA THR A 330 -15.26 -27.07 -6.24
C THR A 330 -15.82 -26.26 -5.07
N PRO A 331 -15.83 -26.79 -3.82
CA PRO A 331 -16.16 -26.00 -2.65
C PRO A 331 -15.09 -24.90 -2.43
N ALA A 332 -15.53 -23.69 -2.12
CA ALA A 332 -14.61 -22.56 -1.86
C ALA A 332 -14.31 -22.48 -0.36
N TYR A 333 -13.38 -23.27 0.13
CA TYR A 333 -12.95 -23.23 1.53
C TYR A 333 -11.87 -22.16 1.71
N ASN A 334 -12.14 -21.20 2.62
CA ASN A 334 -11.21 -20.11 2.96
C ASN A 334 -10.39 -20.48 4.20
N ALA A 335 -9.08 -20.66 4.05
CA ALA A 335 -8.18 -21.07 5.13
C ALA A 335 -8.19 -20.10 6.33
N ARG A 336 -8.27 -18.78 6.09
CA ARG A 336 -8.28 -17.77 7.15
C ARG A 336 -9.55 -17.80 8.00
N THR A 337 -10.72 -17.94 7.37
CA THR A 337 -12.01 -17.87 8.08
C THR A 337 -12.51 -19.23 8.54
N GLY A 338 -11.95 -20.32 8.01
CA GLY A 338 -12.43 -21.70 8.26
C GLY A 338 -13.83 -21.98 7.71
N LYS A 339 -14.30 -21.18 6.75
CA LYS A 339 -15.64 -21.28 6.18
C LYS A 339 -15.60 -21.74 4.73
N GLU A 340 -16.61 -22.48 4.36
CA GLU A 340 -16.85 -22.93 3.00
C GLU A 340 -17.98 -22.14 2.37
N GLU A 341 -17.78 -21.72 1.12
CA GLU A 341 -18.78 -21.04 0.30
C GLU A 341 -19.01 -21.83 -1.00
N ARG A 342 -20.15 -21.57 -1.63
CA ARG A 342 -20.42 -22.11 -2.96
C ARG A 342 -19.61 -21.34 -4.00
N MET A 343 -18.90 -22.07 -4.87
CA MET A 343 -18.16 -21.47 -5.98
C MET A 343 -19.11 -20.67 -6.90
N GLY A 344 -18.69 -19.45 -7.23
CA GLY A 344 -19.36 -18.63 -8.22
C GLY A 344 -18.97 -19.01 -9.65
N LYS A 345 -19.28 -18.15 -10.61
CA LYS A 345 -18.83 -18.33 -12.00
C LYS A 345 -17.34 -18.06 -12.10
N LEU A 346 -16.63 -18.92 -12.84
CA LEU A 346 -15.24 -18.70 -13.19
C LEU A 346 -15.16 -17.91 -14.49
N VAL A 347 -14.27 -16.91 -14.51
CA VAL A 347 -14.07 -16.07 -15.68
C VAL A 347 -12.58 -15.85 -15.95
N SER A 348 -12.22 -15.86 -17.22
CA SER A 348 -10.97 -15.30 -17.71
C SER A 348 -11.16 -13.80 -17.91
N VAL A 349 -10.14 -13.01 -17.61
CA VAL A 349 -10.23 -11.54 -17.60
C VAL A 349 -9.32 -10.94 -18.67
N PHE A 350 -9.87 -9.96 -19.41
CA PHE A 350 -9.15 -9.15 -20.38
C PHE A 350 -9.56 -7.68 -20.17
N GLY A 351 -8.85 -6.99 -19.29
CA GLY A 351 -9.25 -5.65 -18.82
C GLY A 351 -10.66 -5.68 -18.19
N ALA A 352 -11.58 -4.92 -18.72
CA ALA A 352 -12.97 -4.90 -18.29
C ALA A 352 -13.80 -6.11 -18.79
N LYS A 353 -13.32 -6.83 -19.81
CA LYS A 353 -14.07 -7.96 -20.40
C LYS A 353 -13.86 -9.22 -19.59
N GLN A 354 -14.96 -9.92 -19.33
CA GLN A 354 -14.98 -11.22 -18.64
C GLN A 354 -15.52 -12.28 -19.61
N THR A 355 -14.86 -13.43 -19.67
CA THR A 355 -15.29 -14.57 -20.49
C THR A 355 -15.43 -15.78 -19.59
N ASP A 356 -16.61 -16.42 -19.59
CA ASP A 356 -16.88 -17.61 -18.79
C ASP A 356 -15.90 -18.75 -19.18
N ILE A 357 -15.34 -19.41 -18.17
CA ILE A 357 -14.48 -20.59 -18.32
C ILE A 357 -15.00 -21.74 -17.47
N SER A 358 -14.72 -22.97 -17.84
CA SER A 358 -15.19 -24.17 -17.13
C SER A 358 -14.31 -24.53 -15.94
N GLU A 359 -13.02 -24.24 -16.03
CA GLU A 359 -12.03 -24.52 -14.99
C GLU A 359 -10.88 -23.53 -15.00
N LEU A 360 -10.22 -23.39 -13.87
CA LEU A 360 -8.97 -22.67 -13.68
C LEU A 360 -7.96 -23.65 -13.08
N SER A 361 -6.90 -23.94 -13.81
CA SER A 361 -5.94 -25.00 -13.49
C SER A 361 -4.69 -24.46 -12.81
N ALA A 362 -3.89 -25.34 -12.21
CA ALA A 362 -2.61 -25.02 -11.58
C ALA A 362 -1.73 -24.16 -12.49
N GLY A 363 -1.14 -23.13 -11.93
CA GLY A 363 -0.33 -22.13 -12.61
C GLY A 363 -1.11 -20.99 -13.27
N ASP A 364 -2.42 -21.10 -13.43
CA ASP A 364 -3.22 -20.12 -14.17
C ASP A 364 -3.84 -19.03 -13.28
N ILE A 365 -4.21 -17.93 -13.93
CA ILE A 365 -4.88 -16.78 -13.32
C ILE A 365 -6.28 -16.63 -13.90
N GLY A 366 -7.25 -16.41 -13.03
CA GLY A 366 -8.63 -16.10 -13.40
C GLY A 366 -9.38 -15.47 -12.22
N ALA A 367 -10.67 -15.23 -12.41
CA ALA A 367 -11.48 -14.65 -11.37
C ALA A 367 -12.75 -15.45 -11.10
N VAL A 368 -13.29 -15.33 -9.88
CA VAL A 368 -14.51 -15.96 -9.43
C VAL A 368 -15.47 -14.89 -8.95
N THR A 369 -16.72 -14.94 -9.44
CA THR A 369 -17.75 -13.99 -9.04
C THR A 369 -18.45 -14.43 -7.75
N LYS A 370 -18.93 -13.47 -6.96
CA LYS A 370 -19.84 -13.67 -5.81
C LYS A 370 -19.26 -14.50 -4.64
N LEU A 371 -17.96 -14.50 -4.43
CA LEU A 371 -17.35 -15.00 -3.20
C LEU A 371 -17.34 -13.90 -2.14
N GLY A 372 -18.23 -13.99 -1.14
CA GLY A 372 -18.45 -12.96 -0.13
C GLY A 372 -17.39 -12.92 0.97
N GLY A 373 -16.90 -14.09 1.40
CA GLY A 373 -16.01 -14.25 2.54
C GLY A 373 -14.51 -14.20 2.24
N PHE A 374 -14.13 -14.00 0.98
CA PHE A 374 -12.73 -13.85 0.59
C PHE A 374 -12.29 -12.40 0.59
N ALA A 375 -11.05 -12.17 0.99
CA ALA A 375 -10.33 -10.90 0.91
C ALA A 375 -9.01 -11.06 0.15
N THR A 376 -8.41 -9.96 -0.28
CA THR A 376 -7.07 -9.96 -0.86
C THR A 376 -6.06 -10.54 0.14
N GLY A 377 -5.27 -11.52 -0.31
CA GLY A 377 -4.32 -12.26 0.51
C GLY A 377 -4.83 -13.62 1.03
N ASP A 378 -6.14 -13.90 0.95
CA ASP A 378 -6.71 -15.18 1.43
C ASP A 378 -6.29 -16.35 0.56
N THR A 379 -6.19 -17.51 1.20
CA THR A 379 -5.97 -18.78 0.52
C THR A 379 -7.29 -19.56 0.36
N LEU A 380 -7.58 -19.95 -0.87
CA LEU A 380 -8.61 -20.92 -1.20
C LEU A 380 -7.96 -22.31 -1.27
N CYS A 381 -8.45 -23.24 -0.49
CA CYS A 381 -7.92 -24.61 -0.45
C CYS A 381 -9.04 -25.66 -0.29
N SER A 382 -8.67 -26.91 -0.11
CA SER A 382 -9.59 -27.98 0.26
C SER A 382 -9.76 -28.04 1.78
N ALA A 383 -10.99 -28.24 2.27
CA ALA A 383 -11.23 -28.49 3.69
C ALA A 383 -10.57 -29.78 4.21
N ALA A 384 -10.29 -30.77 3.32
CA ALA A 384 -9.61 -32.01 3.66
C ALA A 384 -8.08 -31.80 3.85
N GLN A 385 -7.51 -30.76 3.26
CA GLN A 385 -6.09 -30.39 3.38
C GLN A 385 -6.00 -28.88 3.43
N VAL A 386 -6.08 -28.33 4.63
CA VAL A 386 -6.00 -26.89 4.86
C VAL A 386 -4.55 -26.44 4.76
N VAL A 387 -4.30 -25.48 3.87
CA VAL A 387 -2.99 -24.86 3.69
C VAL A 387 -3.14 -23.34 3.62
N THR A 388 -2.12 -22.63 4.05
CA THR A 388 -2.06 -21.15 4.00
C THR A 388 -0.86 -20.72 3.17
N LEU A 389 -1.12 -20.07 2.05
CA LEU A 389 -0.11 -19.47 1.17
C LEU A 389 0.31 -18.10 1.69
N ASP A 390 1.52 -17.67 1.32
CA ASP A 390 1.90 -16.26 1.47
C ASP A 390 0.84 -15.38 0.80
N GLY A 391 0.31 -14.41 1.55
CA GLY A 391 -0.66 -13.45 1.06
C GLY A 391 -0.04 -12.37 0.17
N VAL A 392 -0.78 -11.30 -0.04
CA VAL A 392 -0.31 -10.07 -0.69
C VAL A 392 0.24 -9.13 0.39
N HIS A 393 1.43 -8.57 0.17
CA HIS A 393 1.93 -7.52 1.05
C HIS A 393 1.04 -6.28 0.98
N ILE A 394 0.57 -5.82 2.13
CA ILE A 394 -0.29 -4.65 2.25
C ILE A 394 0.56 -3.51 2.85
N PRO A 395 0.84 -2.45 2.10
CA PRO A 395 1.59 -1.32 2.62
C PRO A 395 0.78 -0.54 3.66
N SER A 396 1.45 -0.07 4.70
CA SER A 396 0.81 0.67 5.79
C SER A 396 0.30 2.04 5.34
N ALA A 397 -0.91 2.39 5.76
CA ALA A 397 -1.47 3.72 5.54
C ALA A 397 -0.65 4.77 6.32
N THR A 398 -0.17 5.80 5.62
CA THR A 398 0.68 6.87 6.18
C THR A 398 0.06 8.26 6.07
N TYR A 399 -1.15 8.35 5.50
CA TYR A 399 -1.88 9.61 5.32
C TYR A 399 -3.33 9.41 5.75
N ALA A 400 -3.81 10.28 6.64
CA ALA A 400 -5.15 10.18 7.24
C ALA A 400 -5.88 11.53 7.17
N MET A 401 -7.18 11.49 6.83
CA MET A 401 -8.05 12.66 6.82
C MET A 401 -9.40 12.33 7.47
N ALA A 402 -10.03 13.31 8.07
CA ALA A 402 -11.39 13.18 8.55
C ALA A 402 -12.39 13.37 7.40
N VAL A 403 -13.47 12.59 7.45
CA VAL A 403 -14.51 12.59 6.43
C VAL A 403 -15.71 13.39 6.93
N GLU A 404 -16.08 14.43 6.21
CA GLU A 404 -17.29 15.20 6.46
C GLU A 404 -18.31 14.95 5.35
N VAL A 405 -19.51 14.57 5.74
CA VAL A 405 -20.62 14.26 4.82
C VAL A 405 -21.17 15.56 4.24
N ALA A 406 -21.31 15.63 2.92
CA ALA A 406 -21.81 16.84 2.24
C ALA A 406 -23.29 17.13 2.55
N LYS A 407 -24.09 16.08 2.79
CA LYS A 407 -25.52 16.22 3.09
C LYS A 407 -25.87 15.48 4.36
N LYS A 408 -26.46 16.18 5.32
CA LYS A 408 -26.93 15.60 6.58
C LYS A 408 -27.94 14.47 6.31
N GLY A 409 -27.74 13.32 6.95
CA GLY A 409 -28.57 12.11 6.79
C GLY A 409 -28.03 11.11 5.76
N GLU A 410 -26.86 11.36 5.15
CA GLU A 410 -26.19 10.41 4.26
C GLU A 410 -25.00 9.70 4.94
N GLU A 411 -24.83 9.88 6.26
CA GLU A 411 -23.70 9.36 7.04
C GLU A 411 -23.55 7.84 6.89
N GLU A 412 -24.63 7.08 6.98
CA GLU A 412 -24.62 5.62 6.83
C GLU A 412 -24.25 5.18 5.41
N LYS A 413 -24.71 5.92 4.41
CA LYS A 413 -24.39 5.60 3.00
C LYS A 413 -22.91 5.86 2.71
N VAL A 414 -22.37 6.98 3.21
CA VAL A 414 -20.95 7.31 3.10
C VAL A 414 -20.12 6.24 3.79
N ALA A 415 -20.45 5.87 5.04
CA ALA A 415 -19.75 4.84 5.79
C ALA A 415 -19.80 3.47 5.08
N SER A 416 -20.96 3.07 4.58
CA SER A 416 -21.12 1.83 3.81
C SER A 416 -20.31 1.85 2.51
N GLY A 417 -20.31 2.98 1.78
CA GLY A 417 -19.54 3.14 0.55
C GLY A 417 -18.05 3.06 0.80
N LEU A 418 -17.53 3.78 1.82
CA LEU A 418 -16.12 3.74 2.21
C LEU A 418 -15.69 2.35 2.69
N SER A 419 -16.52 1.67 3.47
CA SER A 419 -16.23 0.29 3.90
C SER A 419 -16.06 -0.67 2.72
N ARG A 420 -16.89 -0.53 1.67
CA ARG A 420 -16.76 -1.34 0.45
C ARG A 420 -15.50 -1.00 -0.35
N LEU A 421 -15.08 0.28 -0.37
CA LEU A 421 -13.81 0.66 -0.98
C LEU A 421 -12.61 0.09 -0.22
N CYS A 422 -12.68 0.03 1.12
CA CYS A 422 -11.66 -0.62 1.94
C CYS A 422 -11.62 -2.16 1.74
N GLU A 423 -12.75 -2.80 1.41
CA GLU A 423 -12.74 -4.21 1.03
C GLU A 423 -12.06 -4.44 -0.32
N GLU A 424 -12.21 -3.50 -1.28
CA GLU A 424 -11.57 -3.54 -2.59
C GLU A 424 -10.07 -3.24 -2.50
N ASP A 425 -9.70 -2.26 -1.68
CA ASP A 425 -8.31 -1.85 -1.46
C ASP A 425 -7.92 -1.96 0.02
N PRO A 426 -7.20 -3.01 0.42
CA PRO A 426 -6.84 -3.24 1.82
C PRO A 426 -5.82 -2.25 2.38
N SER A 427 -5.22 -1.39 1.56
CA SER A 427 -4.38 -0.28 2.03
C SER A 427 -5.17 0.98 2.43
N LEU A 428 -6.49 0.99 2.17
CA LEU A 428 -7.44 1.96 2.72
C LEU A 428 -8.00 1.47 4.05
N HIS A 429 -8.07 2.35 5.03
CA HIS A 429 -8.69 2.06 6.32
C HIS A 429 -9.72 3.14 6.65
N PHE A 430 -10.92 2.71 7.02
CA PHE A 430 -11.98 3.60 7.44
C PHE A 430 -12.48 3.20 8.83
N GLY A 431 -12.57 4.17 9.73
CA GLY A 431 -13.01 3.93 11.10
C GLY A 431 -13.40 5.21 11.82
N VAL A 432 -13.92 5.05 13.04
CA VAL A 432 -14.27 6.18 13.89
C VAL A 432 -13.16 6.36 14.94
N ASN A 433 -12.64 7.56 15.04
CA ASN A 433 -11.77 7.93 16.15
C ASN A 433 -12.63 8.10 17.41
N ASN A 434 -12.43 7.24 18.40
CA ASN A 434 -13.24 7.19 19.63
C ASN A 434 -13.14 8.46 20.50
N GLU A 435 -12.08 9.24 20.34
CA GLU A 435 -11.85 10.45 21.13
C GLU A 435 -12.44 11.69 20.47
N THR A 436 -12.18 11.88 19.17
CA THR A 436 -12.67 13.03 18.43
C THR A 436 -14.06 12.80 17.81
N HIS A 437 -14.55 11.56 17.84
CA HIS A 437 -15.78 11.10 17.21
C HIS A 437 -15.85 11.39 15.70
N GLN A 438 -14.70 11.62 15.07
CA GLN A 438 -14.61 11.84 13.64
C GLN A 438 -14.50 10.50 12.90
N GLN A 439 -15.12 10.43 11.74
CA GLN A 439 -14.87 9.37 10.77
C GLN A 439 -13.53 9.67 10.08
N ILE A 440 -12.59 8.73 10.13
CA ILE A 440 -11.24 8.88 9.58
C ILE A 440 -11.07 7.89 8.43
N LEU A 441 -10.61 8.42 7.31
CA LEU A 441 -10.15 7.64 6.15
C LEU A 441 -8.62 7.76 6.08
N SER A 442 -7.93 6.62 6.06
CA SER A 442 -6.47 6.54 5.96
C SER A 442 -6.07 5.75 4.73
N GLY A 443 -4.95 6.10 4.12
CA GLY A 443 -4.41 5.45 2.94
C GLY A 443 -2.95 5.78 2.71
N LEU A 444 -2.44 5.43 1.53
CA LEU A 444 -1.03 5.57 1.20
C LEU A 444 -0.61 7.02 0.95
N GLY A 445 -1.53 7.89 0.53
CA GLY A 445 -1.22 9.29 0.26
C GLY A 445 -2.43 10.12 -0.16
N GLU A 446 -2.20 11.39 -0.45
CA GLU A 446 -3.24 12.36 -0.79
C GLU A 446 -4.05 11.95 -2.03
N GLN A 447 -3.37 11.56 -3.13
CA GLN A 447 -4.05 11.12 -4.35
C GLN A 447 -4.86 9.84 -4.14
N HIS A 448 -4.41 8.97 -3.23
CA HIS A 448 -5.15 7.76 -2.89
C HIS A 448 -6.52 8.09 -2.28
N LEU A 449 -6.53 8.99 -1.28
CA LEU A 449 -7.78 9.41 -0.65
C LEU A 449 -8.68 10.21 -1.60
N ASP A 450 -8.11 11.08 -2.44
CA ASP A 450 -8.85 11.82 -3.47
C ASP A 450 -9.59 10.88 -4.44
N VAL A 451 -8.91 9.82 -4.87
CA VAL A 451 -9.50 8.80 -5.75
C VAL A 451 -10.57 8.00 -5.01
N ALA A 452 -10.37 7.66 -3.74
CA ALA A 452 -11.38 7.01 -2.92
C ALA A 452 -12.67 7.86 -2.84
N MET A 453 -12.54 9.18 -2.64
CA MET A 453 -13.68 10.10 -2.61
C MET A 453 -14.35 10.22 -3.99
N ALA A 454 -13.58 10.27 -5.08
CA ALA A 454 -14.14 10.28 -6.43
C ALA A 454 -14.88 8.99 -6.76
N ARG A 455 -14.37 7.83 -6.34
CA ARG A 455 -15.04 6.52 -6.45
C ARG A 455 -16.28 6.42 -5.57
N LEU A 456 -16.25 6.98 -4.35
CA LEU A 456 -17.43 7.08 -3.50
C LEU A 456 -18.57 7.78 -4.21
N LYS A 457 -18.30 8.90 -4.86
CA LYS A 457 -19.27 9.64 -5.65
C LYS A 457 -19.73 8.86 -6.89
N SER A 458 -18.82 8.33 -7.69
CA SER A 458 -19.15 7.69 -8.97
C SER A 458 -19.81 6.32 -8.82
N LYS A 459 -19.37 5.48 -7.87
CA LYS A 459 -19.89 4.11 -7.65
C LYS A 459 -21.12 4.09 -6.73
N PHE A 460 -21.17 4.96 -5.71
CA PHE A 460 -22.20 4.91 -4.66
C PHE A 460 -23.14 6.13 -4.63
N GLY A 461 -22.87 7.16 -5.43
CA GLY A 461 -23.74 8.33 -5.60
C GLY A 461 -23.83 9.24 -4.37
N VAL A 462 -22.84 9.17 -3.46
CA VAL A 462 -22.78 10.01 -2.26
C VAL A 462 -21.51 10.86 -2.24
N GLU A 463 -21.60 12.05 -1.68
CA GLU A 463 -20.50 13.01 -1.61
C GLU A 463 -20.09 13.27 -0.16
N ALA A 464 -18.79 13.33 0.05
CA ALA A 464 -18.18 13.76 1.28
C ALA A 464 -16.90 14.55 0.97
N THR A 465 -16.39 15.28 1.94
CA THR A 465 -15.16 16.06 1.84
C THR A 465 -14.13 15.59 2.84
N LEU A 466 -12.86 15.78 2.52
CA LEU A 466 -11.75 15.47 3.41
C LEU A 466 -11.33 16.75 4.13
N VAL A 467 -11.26 16.68 5.45
CA VAL A 467 -10.79 17.77 6.31
C VAL A 467 -9.68 17.26 7.23
N GLN A 468 -8.89 18.17 7.79
CA GLN A 468 -7.84 17.80 8.74
C GLN A 468 -8.43 17.13 9.98
N PRO A 469 -7.90 15.99 10.43
CA PRO A 469 -8.33 15.37 11.68
C PRO A 469 -8.10 16.29 12.86
N ARG A 470 -9.01 16.27 13.81
CA ARG A 470 -8.81 16.95 15.08
C ARG A 470 -7.79 16.20 15.92
N VAL A 471 -6.87 16.94 16.54
CA VAL A 471 -5.90 16.36 17.46
C VAL A 471 -6.59 16.13 18.83
N ALA A 472 -6.35 14.97 19.40
CA ALA A 472 -6.94 14.59 20.69
C ALA A 472 -6.14 15.19 21.86
N TYR A 473 -6.26 16.50 22.06
CA TYR A 473 -5.62 17.18 23.19
C TYR A 473 -6.20 16.70 24.54
N ARG A 474 -5.47 16.97 25.63
CA ARG A 474 -5.89 16.76 27.02
C ARG A 474 -5.66 18.04 27.80
N GLU A 475 -6.30 18.11 28.96
CA GLU A 475 -6.01 19.15 29.97
C GLU A 475 -5.50 18.48 31.24
N THR A 476 -4.66 19.18 32.01
CA THR A 476 -4.22 18.76 33.35
C THR A 476 -3.99 19.97 34.22
N ILE A 477 -3.81 19.74 35.53
CA ILE A 477 -3.50 20.79 36.50
C ILE A 477 -2.03 20.72 36.91
N THR A 478 -1.47 21.88 37.31
CA THR A 478 -0.07 21.96 37.74
C THR A 478 0.10 22.36 39.20
N MET A 479 -0.98 22.76 39.85
CA MET A 479 -0.95 23.18 41.23
C MET A 479 -2.07 22.48 42.06
N LYS A 480 -1.77 22.26 43.30
CA LYS A 480 -2.73 21.78 44.28
C LYS A 480 -3.69 22.89 44.70
N VAL A 481 -4.97 22.57 44.79
CA VAL A 481 -6.03 23.50 45.20
C VAL A 481 -7.12 22.78 46.01
N SER A 482 -7.76 23.50 46.89
CA SER A 482 -8.97 23.03 47.56
C SER A 482 -10.16 23.89 47.17
N ALA A 483 -11.29 23.26 46.91
CA ALA A 483 -12.52 23.95 46.50
C ALA A 483 -13.74 23.35 47.18
N GLN A 484 -14.70 24.23 47.50
CA GLN A 484 -16.02 23.83 47.98
C GLN A 484 -16.99 23.77 46.80
N GLY A 485 -17.79 22.70 46.75
CA GLY A 485 -18.94 22.62 45.86
C GLY A 485 -20.21 22.44 46.69
N ARG A 486 -21.09 23.43 46.63
CA ARG A 486 -22.34 23.42 47.36
C ARG A 486 -23.55 23.51 46.44
N HIS A 487 -24.34 22.44 46.45
CA HIS A 487 -25.62 22.40 45.76
C HIS A 487 -26.75 22.51 46.77
N LYS A 488 -27.49 23.62 46.70
CA LYS A 488 -28.69 23.85 47.52
C LYS A 488 -29.81 24.38 46.63
N LYS A 489 -30.89 23.60 46.51
CA LYS A 489 -32.07 24.02 45.74
C LYS A 489 -33.31 23.65 46.53
N GLN A 490 -34.25 24.59 46.65
CA GLN A 490 -35.50 24.42 47.35
C GLN A 490 -36.61 24.93 46.43
N SER A 491 -37.44 24.03 45.95
CA SER A 491 -38.52 24.33 44.98
C SER A 491 -39.77 23.55 45.35
N GLY A 492 -40.34 23.81 46.57
CA GLY A 492 -41.56 23.17 47.03
C GLY A 492 -41.45 21.67 47.31
N GLY A 493 -41.76 21.17 48.48
CA GLY A 493 -41.61 19.77 48.86
C GLY A 493 -40.18 19.43 49.35
N HIS A 494 -39.65 18.26 48.95
CA HIS A 494 -38.27 17.86 49.27
C HIS A 494 -37.25 18.74 48.56
N GLY A 495 -36.31 19.32 49.30
CA GLY A 495 -35.19 20.09 48.79
C GLY A 495 -34.07 19.19 48.19
N GLN A 496 -33.06 19.82 47.63
CA GLN A 496 -31.82 19.15 47.20
C GLN A 496 -30.63 19.78 47.94
N PHE A 497 -29.82 18.98 48.61
CA PHE A 497 -28.69 19.45 49.35
C PHE A 497 -27.48 18.51 49.20
N GLY A 498 -26.35 19.06 48.82
CA GLY A 498 -25.04 18.40 48.80
C GLY A 498 -23.94 19.44 48.97
N ASP A 499 -22.98 19.17 49.81
CA ASP A 499 -21.89 20.09 50.12
C ASP A 499 -20.62 19.28 50.34
N VAL A 500 -19.59 19.57 49.54
CA VAL A 500 -18.32 18.83 49.55
C VAL A 500 -17.14 19.79 49.49
N PHE A 501 -16.08 19.45 50.20
CA PHE A 501 -14.78 20.10 50.09
C PHE A 501 -13.80 19.09 49.49
N ILE A 502 -13.25 19.42 48.33
CA ILE A 502 -12.40 18.55 47.56
C ILE A 502 -11.04 19.22 47.32
N GLU A 503 -10.00 18.49 47.60
CA GLU A 503 -8.63 18.84 47.30
C GLU A 503 -8.25 18.21 45.99
N PHE A 504 -7.84 19.01 44.99
CA PHE A 504 -7.33 18.58 43.68
C PHE A 504 -5.83 18.75 43.67
N GLU A 505 -5.09 17.71 43.25
CA GLU A 505 -3.64 17.76 43.14
C GLU A 505 -3.19 17.05 41.85
N PRO A 506 -2.09 17.52 41.21
CA PRO A 506 -1.49 16.82 40.05
C PRO A 506 -1.10 15.40 40.46
N TYR A 507 -1.35 14.45 39.59
CA TYR A 507 -1.00 13.04 39.79
C TYR A 507 -0.65 12.36 38.46
N ASP A 508 0.34 11.47 38.51
CA ASP A 508 0.81 10.81 37.29
C ASP A 508 -0.09 9.60 36.96
N THR A 509 -1.22 9.88 36.33
CA THR A 509 -2.20 8.88 35.85
C THR A 509 -3.09 9.45 34.76
N GLU A 510 -3.59 8.60 33.89
CA GLU A 510 -4.57 9.01 32.87
C GLU A 510 -5.97 9.14 33.44
N GLU A 511 -6.31 8.33 34.42
CA GLU A 511 -7.63 8.34 35.08
C GLU A 511 -7.64 9.17 36.37
N LEU A 512 -8.84 9.55 36.82
CA LEU A 512 -9.05 10.13 38.13
C LEU A 512 -8.66 9.15 39.23
N VAL A 513 -7.78 9.58 40.10
CA VAL A 513 -7.57 8.93 41.40
C VAL A 513 -8.45 9.61 42.45
N PHE A 514 -9.45 8.89 42.92
CA PHE A 514 -10.32 9.39 44.00
C PHE A 514 -9.88 8.85 45.36
N ALA A 515 -9.70 9.75 46.30
CA ALA A 515 -9.37 9.43 47.70
C ALA A 515 -10.36 10.10 48.65
N GLU A 516 -10.48 9.55 49.83
CA GLU A 516 -11.33 10.12 50.90
C GLU A 516 -10.56 10.26 52.23
N ARG A 517 -10.81 11.38 52.92
CA ARG A 517 -10.21 11.71 54.20
C ARG A 517 -11.24 12.42 55.11
N VAL A 518 -12.52 12.07 54.95
CA VAL A 518 -13.62 12.69 55.71
C VAL A 518 -13.60 12.26 57.17
N VAL A 519 -13.67 13.23 58.08
CA VAL A 519 -13.67 12.99 59.54
C VAL A 519 -15.07 13.26 60.11
N GLY A 520 -15.48 12.49 61.14
CA GLY A 520 -16.71 12.72 61.85
C GLY A 520 -18.02 12.44 61.11
N GLY A 521 -17.95 11.83 59.89
CA GLY A 521 -19.15 11.53 59.11
C GLY A 521 -19.80 12.77 58.47
N ALA A 522 -19.02 13.83 58.23
CA ALA A 522 -19.48 15.07 57.59
C ALA A 522 -20.16 14.82 56.24
N VAL A 523 -19.65 13.85 55.48
CA VAL A 523 -20.32 13.27 54.33
C VAL A 523 -20.51 11.77 54.58
N PRO A 524 -21.73 11.25 54.51
CA PRO A 524 -21.99 9.82 54.64
C PRO A 524 -21.31 8.99 53.53
N LYS A 525 -20.73 7.84 53.92
CA LYS A 525 -19.95 7.00 53.00
C LYS A 525 -20.71 6.52 51.73
N ASN A 526 -22.02 6.33 51.86
CA ASN A 526 -22.89 5.96 50.76
C ASN A 526 -22.94 6.99 49.61
N PHE A 527 -22.53 8.25 49.87
CA PHE A 527 -22.48 9.30 48.84
C PHE A 527 -21.10 9.45 48.18
N PHE A 528 -20.04 8.79 48.68
CA PHE A 528 -18.70 8.84 48.06
C PHE A 528 -18.69 8.39 46.61
N PRO A 529 -19.35 7.30 46.21
CA PRO A 529 -19.44 6.91 44.80
C PRO A 529 -20.12 7.96 43.93
N ALA A 530 -21.11 8.68 44.47
CA ALA A 530 -21.78 9.75 43.73
C ALA A 530 -20.87 10.96 43.51
N VAL A 531 -20.03 11.31 44.51
CA VAL A 531 -19.00 12.36 44.40
C VAL A 531 -17.97 11.97 43.36
N GLU A 532 -17.42 10.76 43.42
CA GLU A 532 -16.46 10.26 42.44
C GLU A 532 -17.05 10.26 41.04
N LYS A 533 -18.26 9.75 40.86
CA LYS A 533 -18.97 9.76 39.57
C LYS A 533 -19.16 11.18 39.02
N GLY A 534 -19.51 12.14 39.89
CA GLY A 534 -19.65 13.54 39.52
C GLY A 534 -18.34 14.18 39.02
N LEU A 535 -17.23 13.81 39.66
CA LEU A 535 -15.90 14.25 39.21
C LEU A 535 -15.50 13.61 37.90
N ARG A 536 -15.65 12.28 37.72
CA ARG A 536 -15.34 11.58 36.49
C ARG A 536 -16.12 12.13 35.30
N GLU A 537 -17.40 12.41 35.47
CA GLU A 537 -18.21 13.05 34.43
C GLU A 537 -17.77 14.49 34.14
N SER A 538 -17.39 15.26 35.17
CA SER A 538 -16.93 16.64 35.00
C SER A 538 -15.57 16.69 34.26
N MET A 539 -14.69 15.72 34.51
CA MET A 539 -13.39 15.60 33.83
C MET A 539 -13.48 15.28 32.34
N GLN A 540 -14.61 14.78 31.84
CA GLN A 540 -14.80 14.57 30.38
C GLN A 540 -14.76 15.88 29.61
N LYS A 541 -14.95 17.02 30.31
CA LYS A 541 -14.90 18.36 29.71
C LYS A 541 -14.02 19.27 30.55
N GLY A 542 -12.82 19.56 30.03
CA GLY A 542 -11.87 20.48 30.67
C GLY A 542 -12.32 21.92 30.66
N VAL A 543 -11.57 22.74 31.35
CA VAL A 543 -11.92 24.16 31.64
C VAL A 543 -11.22 25.16 30.70
N LEU A 544 -10.19 24.74 29.92
CA LEU A 544 -9.45 25.63 29.04
C LEU A 544 -10.02 25.66 27.61
N ALA A 545 -10.20 24.47 27.04
CA ALA A 545 -10.65 24.30 25.66
C ALA A 545 -11.68 23.18 25.52
N GLY A 546 -12.11 22.58 26.65
CA GLY A 546 -13.12 21.53 26.70
C GLY A 546 -12.61 20.13 26.41
N TYR A 547 -11.29 19.92 26.38
CA TYR A 547 -10.69 18.58 26.24
C TYR A 547 -10.73 17.80 27.56
N PRO A 548 -10.76 16.46 27.51
CA PRO A 548 -10.77 15.64 28.73
C PRO A 548 -9.59 15.97 29.66
N MET A 549 -9.90 16.05 30.97
CA MET A 549 -8.90 16.28 32.03
C MET A 549 -8.26 14.96 32.42
N VAL A 550 -6.94 14.94 32.55
CA VAL A 550 -6.13 13.79 33.01
C VAL A 550 -5.15 14.22 34.10
N GLY A 551 -4.52 13.27 34.74
CA GLY A 551 -3.46 13.58 35.70
C GLY A 551 -3.95 14.24 36.96
N VAL A 552 -5.13 13.88 37.50
CA VAL A 552 -5.73 14.52 38.66
C VAL A 552 -6.03 13.49 39.75
N LYS A 553 -5.57 13.77 40.95
CA LYS A 553 -6.08 13.13 42.18
C LYS A 553 -7.01 14.08 42.90
N ALA A 554 -8.19 13.60 43.26
CA ALA A 554 -9.19 14.34 44.00
C ALA A 554 -9.42 13.66 45.36
N THR A 555 -9.21 14.41 46.44
CA THR A 555 -9.41 13.93 47.81
C THR A 555 -10.60 14.64 48.41
N LEU A 556 -11.67 13.92 48.70
CA LEU A 556 -12.80 14.41 49.47
C LEU A 556 -12.38 14.46 50.95
N PHE A 557 -12.35 15.63 51.57
CA PHE A 557 -11.85 15.76 52.93
C PHE A 557 -12.86 16.34 53.95
N ASP A 558 -13.89 17.06 53.49
CA ASP A 558 -14.93 17.62 54.32
C ASP A 558 -16.23 17.85 53.55
N GLY A 559 -17.31 18.19 54.23
CA GLY A 559 -18.59 18.49 53.62
C GLY A 559 -19.69 18.63 54.64
N SER A 560 -20.94 18.66 54.17
CA SER A 560 -22.12 18.57 55.01
C SER A 560 -23.29 17.93 54.28
N TYR A 561 -24.22 17.33 55.00
CA TYR A 561 -25.40 16.71 54.47
C TYR A 561 -26.66 17.14 55.23
N HIS A 562 -27.79 17.00 54.60
CA HIS A 562 -29.09 17.21 55.21
C HIS A 562 -29.85 15.88 55.25
N PRO A 563 -30.39 15.46 56.43
CA PRO A 563 -30.98 14.14 56.63
C PRO A 563 -32.11 13.79 55.64
N VAL A 564 -32.82 14.79 55.11
CA VAL A 564 -33.98 14.61 54.23
C VAL A 564 -33.70 15.03 52.79
N ASP A 565 -32.92 16.11 52.59
CA ASP A 565 -32.74 16.73 51.25
C ASP A 565 -31.47 16.26 50.51
N SER A 566 -30.63 15.48 51.19
CA SER A 566 -29.42 14.92 50.54
C SER A 566 -29.72 13.67 49.73
N SER A 567 -29.18 13.64 48.54
CA SER A 567 -29.30 12.52 47.60
C SER A 567 -27.99 12.32 46.80
N GLU A 568 -27.83 11.16 46.17
CA GLU A 568 -26.70 10.90 45.27
C GLU A 568 -26.57 11.96 44.17
N MET A 569 -27.71 12.40 43.58
CA MET A 569 -27.73 13.45 42.56
C MET A 569 -27.25 14.80 43.13
N SER A 570 -27.61 15.14 44.36
CA SER A 570 -27.17 16.38 45.01
C SER A 570 -25.66 16.39 45.25
N PHE A 571 -25.08 15.28 45.71
CA PHE A 571 -23.63 15.13 45.89
C PHE A 571 -22.85 15.05 44.57
N LYS A 572 -23.39 14.39 43.56
CA LYS A 572 -22.86 14.41 42.20
C LYS A 572 -22.79 15.85 41.66
N THR A 573 -23.85 16.62 41.83
CA THR A 573 -23.88 18.04 41.43
C THR A 573 -22.90 18.89 42.25
N ALA A 574 -22.81 18.68 43.57
CA ALA A 574 -21.87 19.37 44.42
C ALA A 574 -20.41 19.09 44.00
N ALA A 575 -20.07 17.85 43.65
CA ALA A 575 -18.77 17.47 43.13
C ALA A 575 -18.44 18.22 41.83
N SER A 576 -19.39 18.32 40.92
CA SER A 576 -19.25 19.08 39.65
C SER A 576 -19.04 20.57 39.93
N LEU A 577 -19.69 21.15 40.96
CA LEU A 577 -19.47 22.53 41.33
C LEU A 577 -18.08 22.76 41.94
N ALA A 578 -17.61 21.83 42.80
CA ALA A 578 -16.26 21.88 43.36
C ALA A 578 -15.20 21.82 42.21
N TYR A 579 -15.39 20.95 41.25
CA TYR A 579 -14.54 20.85 40.07
C TYR A 579 -14.47 22.19 39.30
N LYS A 580 -15.61 22.76 38.96
CA LYS A 580 -15.71 24.03 38.23
C LYS A 580 -15.11 25.21 38.97
N GLU A 581 -15.14 25.21 40.29
CA GLU A 581 -14.56 26.25 41.11
C GLU A 581 -13.06 26.08 41.34
N GLY A 582 -12.61 24.82 41.51
CA GLY A 582 -11.23 24.50 41.89
C GLY A 582 -10.28 24.41 40.69
N ILE A 583 -10.66 23.69 39.66
CA ILE A 583 -9.76 23.40 38.54
C ILE A 583 -9.20 24.66 37.85
N PRO A 584 -9.99 25.75 37.62
CA PRO A 584 -9.41 26.97 37.03
C PRO A 584 -8.32 27.63 37.90
N LYS A 585 -8.38 27.43 39.21
CA LYS A 585 -7.39 27.95 40.17
C LYS A 585 -6.15 27.07 40.32
N ALA A 586 -6.22 25.84 39.82
CA ALA A 586 -5.12 24.87 39.88
C ALA A 586 -4.10 25.02 38.77
N MET A 587 -4.05 26.17 38.09
CA MET A 587 -3.19 26.46 36.95
C MET A 587 -3.27 25.37 35.85
N PRO A 588 -4.44 25.18 35.24
CA PRO A 588 -4.63 24.19 34.23
C PRO A 588 -3.79 24.47 32.95
N VAL A 589 -3.24 23.41 32.34
CA VAL A 589 -2.44 23.47 31.12
C VAL A 589 -2.98 22.47 30.10
N LEU A 590 -2.75 22.80 28.82
CA LEU A 590 -3.07 21.93 27.71
C LEU A 590 -1.93 20.94 27.47
N LEU A 591 -2.28 19.69 27.18
CA LEU A 591 -1.38 18.63 26.79
C LEU A 591 -1.61 18.26 25.32
N GLU A 592 -0.54 18.06 24.57
CA GLU A 592 -0.55 17.58 23.19
C GLU A 592 -0.05 16.14 23.11
N PRO A 593 -0.62 15.29 22.22
CA PRO A 593 -0.12 13.95 22.02
C PRO A 593 1.20 13.99 21.24
N ILE A 594 2.17 13.22 21.74
CA ILE A 594 3.47 13.02 21.10
C ILE A 594 3.47 11.65 20.48
N LEU A 595 3.91 11.58 19.22
CA LEU A 595 4.08 10.34 18.48
C LEU A 595 5.55 9.96 18.41
N THR A 596 5.83 8.68 18.60
CA THR A 596 7.10 8.07 18.19
C THR A 596 7.05 7.83 16.69
N VAL A 597 7.99 8.37 15.97
CA VAL A 597 8.17 8.23 14.52
C VAL A 597 9.40 7.35 14.27
N THR A 598 9.21 6.24 13.58
CA THR A 598 10.31 5.39 13.08
C THR A 598 10.36 5.56 11.56
N ALA A 599 11.39 6.26 11.07
CA ALA A 599 11.55 6.59 9.66
C ALA A 599 12.76 5.87 9.06
N THR A 600 12.56 5.11 7.98
CA THR A 600 13.64 4.49 7.20
C THR A 600 13.90 5.32 5.96
N VAL A 601 15.13 5.83 5.80
CA VAL A 601 15.53 6.73 4.72
C VAL A 601 16.88 6.33 4.15
N ASN A 602 17.17 6.66 2.90
CA ASN A 602 18.50 6.49 2.34
C ASN A 602 19.49 7.51 2.95
N ASP A 603 20.77 7.15 2.99
CA ASP A 603 21.84 7.98 3.58
C ASP A 603 21.83 9.43 3.07
N GLU A 604 21.57 9.62 1.75
CA GLU A 604 21.55 10.94 1.11
C GLU A 604 20.44 11.86 1.65
N ALA A 605 19.29 11.31 2.01
CA ALA A 605 18.13 12.07 2.48
C ALA A 605 18.08 12.25 4.01
N MET A 606 18.96 11.57 4.75
CA MET A 606 18.95 11.56 6.22
C MET A 606 19.00 12.98 6.82
N GLY A 607 19.89 13.84 6.31
CA GLY A 607 20.03 15.20 6.79
C GLY A 607 18.78 16.05 6.61
N ASP A 608 18.12 15.93 5.47
CA ASP A 608 16.88 16.66 5.15
C ASP A 608 15.72 16.23 6.04
N VAL A 609 15.60 14.90 6.27
CA VAL A 609 14.55 14.34 7.13
C VAL A 609 14.73 14.75 8.59
N ILE A 610 15.96 14.71 9.11
CA ILE A 610 16.26 15.20 10.47
C ILE A 610 15.94 16.70 10.58
N GLY A 611 16.30 17.48 9.56
CA GLY A 611 15.99 18.90 9.49
C GLY A 611 14.47 19.18 9.50
N ASP A 612 13.68 18.39 8.80
CA ASP A 612 12.22 18.51 8.77
C ASP A 612 11.58 18.09 10.12
N ILE A 613 12.06 16.99 10.73
CA ILE A 613 11.64 16.57 12.07
C ILE A 613 11.87 17.69 13.08
N ASN A 614 13.04 18.33 13.06
CA ASN A 614 13.34 19.45 13.97
C ASN A 614 12.42 20.67 13.72
N LYS A 615 12.11 20.99 12.46
CA LYS A 615 11.15 22.07 12.10
C LYS A 615 9.75 21.78 12.65
N ARG A 616 9.37 20.51 12.75
CA ARG A 616 8.09 20.05 13.32
C ARG A 616 8.13 19.92 14.85
N ARG A 617 9.03 20.58 15.51
CA ARG A 617 9.22 20.51 16.97
C ARG A 617 9.57 19.10 17.46
N GLY A 618 10.00 18.23 16.53
CA GLY A 618 10.38 16.86 16.84
C GLY A 618 11.76 16.77 17.48
N ARG A 619 12.00 15.68 18.19
CA ARG A 619 13.27 15.34 18.82
C ARG A 619 13.75 13.99 18.32
N VAL A 620 14.91 13.94 17.68
CA VAL A 620 15.55 12.69 17.28
C VAL A 620 16.09 11.99 18.53
N LEU A 621 15.75 10.72 18.72
CA LEU A 621 16.15 9.89 19.86
C LEU A 621 17.32 8.99 19.50
N GLY A 622 17.41 8.53 18.24
CA GLY A 622 18.46 7.64 17.79
C GLY A 622 18.47 7.44 16.28
N MET A 623 19.55 6.86 15.80
CA MET A 623 19.74 6.46 14.41
C MET A 623 20.46 5.13 14.35
N THR A 624 20.01 4.23 13.48
CA THR A 624 20.58 2.88 13.33
C THR A 624 20.74 2.56 11.85
N PRO A 625 21.92 2.17 11.36
CA PRO A 625 22.11 1.72 9.99
C PRO A 625 21.30 0.44 9.70
N SER A 626 20.59 0.40 8.57
CA SER A 626 19.81 -0.78 8.14
C SER A 626 20.58 -1.73 7.20
N GLY A 627 21.87 -1.47 6.92
CA GLY A 627 22.77 -2.38 6.21
C GLY A 627 22.71 -2.35 4.67
N ASP A 628 21.75 -1.65 4.07
CA ASP A 628 21.55 -1.56 2.62
C ASP A 628 21.70 -0.12 2.07
N GLY A 629 22.50 0.71 2.75
CA GLY A 629 22.63 2.15 2.44
C GLY A 629 21.45 2.97 2.90
N SER A 630 20.70 2.47 3.89
CA SER A 630 19.59 3.18 4.54
C SER A 630 19.81 3.29 6.05
N GLN A 631 19.16 4.27 6.65
CA GLN A 631 19.18 4.57 8.08
C GLN A 631 17.76 4.52 8.63
N GLU A 632 17.64 3.97 9.82
CA GLU A 632 16.43 4.08 10.63
C GLU A 632 16.58 5.23 11.62
N ILE A 633 15.69 6.21 11.56
CA ILE A 633 15.64 7.38 12.43
C ILE A 633 14.48 7.19 13.40
N LEU A 634 14.77 7.17 14.69
CA LEU A 634 13.78 7.15 15.76
C LEU A 634 13.63 8.57 16.31
N ALA A 635 12.42 9.11 16.31
CA ALA A 635 12.14 10.46 16.78
C ALA A 635 10.80 10.54 17.49
N GLU A 636 10.63 11.58 18.32
CA GLU A 636 9.35 11.98 18.88
C GLU A 636 8.89 13.29 18.25
N VAL A 637 7.63 13.34 17.81
CA VAL A 637 7.05 14.52 17.14
C VAL A 637 5.62 14.74 17.63
N PRO A 638 5.21 15.98 17.89
CA PRO A 638 3.81 16.29 18.22
C PRO A 638 2.87 15.89 17.06
N GLU A 639 1.76 15.24 17.37
CA GLU A 639 0.79 14.77 16.36
C GLU A 639 0.29 15.90 15.46
N SER A 640 0.07 17.09 16.02
CA SER A 640 -0.37 18.28 15.29
C SER A 640 0.55 18.69 14.13
N GLU A 641 1.83 18.31 14.17
CA GLU A 641 2.83 18.62 13.15
C GLU A 641 2.96 17.51 12.08
N MET A 642 2.26 16.39 12.25
CA MET A 642 2.43 15.21 11.38
C MET A 642 1.55 15.23 10.13
N SER A 643 0.55 16.08 10.03
CA SER A 643 -0.45 16.09 8.94
C SER A 643 0.14 16.15 7.52
N THR A 644 1.26 16.83 7.34
CA THR A 644 1.97 16.98 6.05
C THR A 644 3.26 16.15 5.96
N PHE A 645 3.59 15.37 6.99
CA PHE A 645 4.87 14.67 7.06
C PHE A 645 5.01 13.60 5.97
N SER A 646 3.95 12.86 5.63
CA SER A 646 3.95 11.86 4.57
C SER A 646 4.36 12.47 3.21
N THR A 647 3.79 13.61 2.85
CA THR A 647 4.10 14.32 1.61
C THR A 647 5.53 14.86 1.62
N ALA A 648 5.97 15.47 2.74
CA ALA A 648 7.32 15.98 2.90
C ALA A 648 8.37 14.85 2.83
N MET A 649 8.12 13.72 3.49
CA MET A 649 8.99 12.52 3.45
C MET A 649 9.20 12.05 2.02
N ARG A 650 8.14 11.94 1.22
CA ARG A 650 8.23 11.53 -0.18
C ARG A 650 9.03 12.50 -1.03
N GLN A 651 8.87 13.80 -0.80
CA GLN A 651 9.65 14.83 -1.52
C GLN A 651 11.13 14.75 -1.19
N MET A 652 11.50 14.72 0.09
CA MET A 652 12.88 14.67 0.55
C MET A 652 13.61 13.39 0.11
N THR A 653 12.92 12.25 0.17
CA THR A 653 13.50 10.94 -0.15
C THR A 653 13.25 10.51 -1.58
N GLN A 654 12.61 11.32 -2.41
CA GLN A 654 12.16 10.97 -3.76
C GLN A 654 11.29 9.70 -3.77
N GLY A 655 10.54 9.45 -2.67
CA GLY A 655 9.70 8.28 -2.48
C GLY A 655 10.44 7.00 -2.04
N ARG A 656 11.74 7.08 -1.70
CA ARG A 656 12.49 5.94 -1.14
C ARG A 656 12.22 5.70 0.33
N GLY A 657 11.92 6.77 1.08
CA GLY A 657 11.68 6.70 2.52
C GLY A 657 10.31 6.16 2.88
N SER A 658 10.22 5.52 4.03
CA SER A 658 9.00 5.09 4.68
C SER A 658 9.03 5.47 6.16
N PHE A 659 7.86 5.52 6.80
CA PHE A 659 7.80 5.75 8.24
C PHE A 659 6.57 5.08 8.84
N THR A 660 6.65 4.84 10.13
CA THR A 660 5.53 4.42 10.99
C THR A 660 5.42 5.36 12.18
N THR A 661 4.23 5.44 12.75
CA THR A 661 3.98 6.25 13.95
C THR A 661 3.28 5.42 15.00
N ALA A 662 3.60 5.69 16.27
CA ALA A 662 2.92 5.11 17.41
C ALA A 662 2.73 6.20 18.47
N PHE A 663 1.64 6.14 19.23
CA PHE A 663 1.45 7.04 20.37
C PHE A 663 2.54 6.78 21.44
N ALA A 664 3.21 7.84 21.88
CA ALA A 664 4.22 7.75 22.93
C ALA A 664 3.67 8.20 24.30
N ARG A 665 3.22 9.43 24.39
CA ARG A 665 2.69 10.05 25.62
C ARG A 665 2.00 11.38 25.32
N TYR A 666 1.40 11.95 26.33
CA TYR A 666 1.02 13.36 26.35
C TYR A 666 2.15 14.21 26.93
N ASP A 667 2.37 15.40 26.36
CA ASP A 667 3.34 16.36 26.84
C ASP A 667 2.74 17.78 26.88
N ARG A 668 3.33 18.68 27.66
CA ARG A 668 2.80 20.04 27.81
C ARG A 668 2.88 20.80 26.48
N CYS A 669 1.72 21.29 26.04
CA CYS A 669 1.64 22.11 24.82
C CYS A 669 2.32 23.49 25.07
N PRO A 670 3.15 23.99 24.14
CA PRO A 670 3.73 25.33 24.22
C PRO A 670 2.65 26.41 24.30
N GLU A 671 2.88 27.44 25.13
CA GLU A 671 1.84 28.42 25.45
C GLU A 671 1.26 29.15 24.21
N HIS A 672 2.09 29.47 23.23
CA HIS A 672 1.63 30.14 21.99
C HIS A 672 0.68 29.27 21.16
N ILE A 673 0.86 27.93 21.19
CA ILE A 673 0.00 26.96 20.51
C ILE A 673 -1.28 26.74 21.37
N ALA A 674 -1.11 26.62 22.68
CA ALA A 674 -2.24 26.48 23.60
C ALA A 674 -3.21 27.67 23.50
N GLN A 675 -2.70 28.90 23.35
CA GLN A 675 -3.54 30.09 23.15
C GLN A 675 -4.34 30.03 21.84
N LYS A 676 -3.74 29.54 20.76
CA LYS A 676 -4.43 29.35 19.49
C LYS A 676 -5.57 28.33 19.62
N ILE A 677 -5.30 27.19 20.24
CA ILE A 677 -6.29 26.13 20.47
C ILE A 677 -7.45 26.62 21.35
N LYS A 678 -7.15 27.38 22.43
CA LYS A 678 -8.17 27.98 23.29
C LYS A 678 -9.06 28.97 22.52
N ALA A 679 -8.46 29.78 21.63
CA ALA A 679 -9.21 30.72 20.81
C ALA A 679 -10.12 30.01 19.80
N GLU A 680 -9.65 28.93 19.17
CA GLU A 680 -10.45 28.10 18.27
C GLU A 680 -11.61 27.41 19.01
N ALA A 681 -11.34 26.85 20.19
CA ALA A 681 -12.38 26.21 21.02
C ALA A 681 -13.47 27.18 21.51
N SER A 682 -13.14 28.46 21.70
CA SER A 682 -14.12 29.47 22.11
C SER A 682 -15.07 29.94 20.98
N GLN A 683 -14.79 29.58 19.72
CA GLN A 683 -15.60 29.89 18.53
C GLN A 683 -16.57 28.77 18.17
N LEU A 684 -16.40 27.58 18.74
CA LEU A 684 -17.26 26.39 18.61
C LEU A 684 -18.30 26.32 19.75
#